data_e738918fc5d13d717e5d87d760f46f5a
#
_entry.id   e738918fc5d13d717e5d87d760f46f5a
#
_cell.length_a   1.000
_cell.length_b   1.000
_cell.length_c   1.000
_cell.angle_alpha   90.00
_cell.angle_beta   90.00
_cell.angle_gamma   90.00
#
_symmetry.space_group_name_H-M   'P 1'
#
loop_
_entity.id
_entity.type
_entity.pdbx_description
1 polymer ?
#
loop_
_entity_poly.entity_id
_entity_poly.type
_entity_poly.pdbx_seq_one_letter_code
_entity_poly.pdbx_strand_id
1 'polypeptide(L)'
;MTSRFSRTSFRLTRLRPRALVLIAAVTTTAALVPLVPSDAAAGHRPAPPVIDPNASPTSPHHGVVPAEAMRSTAPALDESGWSITTSGTSLTIDMHRTDVVSALVYRPRKAVDGSRVTEYAIRLSTDGRRWTRPVATGTLADDLTTKTLDFAAQNTRYLRLSATTTAGGRRGWAAGTERTSTRSAPTPPASGADVGLLGAPGLPAPSTAFLPVDGWTASATDEETAKENDRAANVLDGDPATFWHSRWSPKPTRFPHALVIDMHRTTTVSALTYQPRQTNANGRIGTYTVSTSLDGISFGAPVASGHFKDDATTKTVPFTHAVSARYVRLIALSEAGQRGTWSSAAEIRLSGPSDPSVGGSWGPVTGFPLVPVATAVLPGNKLLAWSAYAVDRFGGSNGYTQTAIMDLTTGHVTQRRVDNTGHDMFCPGIALLADGRVLVTGGSNASRASIYDPATDSWSSTADMNITRGYQAMTLLSNGDAFVLGGSWSGGDGPKNGEVWSAATHTWRKLPGVPAAGAMTADPAGPYRADNHMWLHATSRGRVLQLGPSKQMNWITTDGDGTITPAGTRADSPDAMNGNAVSYDIGKLLTLGGAPAYQNTPATRRAYTVDLNGGGRPIATRTGDMAAARAFSNSVVLPDGKVAVFGGQETPVPFSDATSVMTPEIWDPATGRFTPLATMAVPRTYHSTANLLPDGRVFSGGGGLCGDCATNHLNGSIFTPPYLLNPDGTERTRPVITSTPPAHVALGSTLPVSTGSPVSAFALVRSGAATHSTDNDQRRVPLTFRQVGEGSYQLSIPSDPGIALPGTYLLFALNADGVPSVAKMISVG
;
A
#
# COMPACT_ATOMS: atom_id res chain seq x y z
N MET A 1 71.02 -4.01 14.33
CA MET A 1 71.40 -2.60 14.47
C MET A 1 70.16 -1.88 14.93
N THR A 2 69.91 -1.78 16.24
CA THR A 2 70.24 -0.71 17.19
C THR A 2 69.82 0.63 16.68
N SER A 3 68.97 1.44 17.30
CA SER A 3 68.73 1.84 18.69
C SER A 3 67.53 2.79 18.77
N ARG A 4 66.70 2.63 19.76
CA ARG A 4 66.57 3.37 21.02
C ARG A 4 65.84 4.73 20.99
N PHE A 5 64.69 4.70 21.73
CA PHE A 5 64.25 5.53 22.85
C PHE A 5 63.98 7.04 22.62
N SER A 6 62.77 7.52 22.98
CA SER A 6 62.59 8.22 24.23
C SER A 6 61.09 8.40 24.60
N ARG A 7 60.77 8.04 25.85
CA ARG A 7 59.54 8.36 26.59
C ARG A 7 59.66 9.76 27.17
N THR A 8 58.54 10.50 27.19
CA THR A 8 58.41 11.50 28.27
C THR A 8 56.94 11.51 28.73
N SER A 9 56.74 11.07 29.94
CA SER A 9 55.53 11.19 30.75
C SER A 9 55.57 12.53 31.48
N PHE A 10 54.39 13.19 31.63
CA PHE A 10 54.14 14.12 32.70
C PHE A 10 52.75 13.93 33.33
N ARG A 11 52.77 14.08 34.64
CA ARG A 11 51.75 13.70 35.65
C ARG A 11 50.63 14.70 35.81
N LEU A 12 49.50 14.16 36.22
CA LEU A 12 48.42 14.63 37.12
C LEU A 12 48.64 15.95 37.90
N THR A 13 47.59 16.74 37.92
CA THR A 13 47.16 17.36 39.21
C THR A 13 45.61 17.43 39.27
N ARG A 14 45.08 16.86 40.34
CA ARG A 14 43.68 16.92 40.78
C ARG A 14 43.43 18.27 41.47
N LEU A 15 42.20 18.80 41.29
CA LEU A 15 41.54 19.58 42.36
C LEU A 15 40.01 19.49 42.19
N ARG A 16 39.36 18.90 43.16
CA ARG A 16 37.99 19.10 43.67
C ARG A 16 38.17 19.91 44.98
N PRO A 17 37.14 20.47 45.66
CA PRO A 17 35.68 20.47 45.44
C PRO A 17 35.02 21.82 45.80
N ARG A 18 33.71 22.00 45.64
CA ARG A 18 32.73 22.30 46.71
C ARG A 18 31.34 22.62 46.19
N ALA A 19 30.39 21.94 46.81
CA ALA A 19 28.98 22.13 46.75
C ALA A 19 28.53 23.41 47.45
N LEU A 20 27.44 24.01 46.96
CA LEU A 20 26.55 24.84 47.79
C LEU A 20 25.12 24.50 47.49
N VAL A 21 24.46 23.93 48.48
CA VAL A 21 23.04 23.67 48.58
C VAL A 21 22.37 24.99 49.02
N LEU A 22 21.31 25.43 48.35
CA LEU A 22 20.39 26.41 48.90
C LEU A 22 18.99 25.84 48.92
N ILE A 23 18.49 25.54 50.10
CA ILE A 23 17.14 25.19 50.45
C ILE A 23 16.38 26.49 50.65
N ALA A 24 15.23 26.65 49.99
CA ALA A 24 14.24 27.63 50.39
C ALA A 24 12.90 26.92 50.60
N ALA A 25 12.54 26.82 51.86
CA ALA A 25 11.22 26.41 52.32
C ALA A 25 10.24 27.58 52.21
N VAL A 26 9.03 27.31 51.73
CA VAL A 26 7.86 28.16 51.97
C VAL A 26 6.73 27.28 52.48
N THR A 27 6.27 27.70 53.60
CA THR A 27 5.33 27.14 54.55
C THR A 27 3.88 27.11 54.03
N THR A 28 3.21 26.03 54.38
CA THR A 28 1.76 25.80 54.37
C THR A 28 0.97 26.72 55.26
N THR A 29 -0.23 27.09 54.79
CA THR A 29 -1.36 27.43 55.70
C THR A 29 -2.57 26.64 55.28
N ALA A 30 -2.97 25.75 56.16
CA ALA A 30 -4.22 24.99 56.11
C ALA A 30 -5.39 25.82 56.63
N ALA A 31 -6.54 25.77 55.98
CA ALA A 31 -7.80 26.19 56.54
C ALA A 31 -8.75 24.99 56.56
N LEU A 32 -9.05 24.55 57.74
CA LEU A 32 -10.12 23.56 58.10
C LEU A 32 -11.45 24.26 58.10
N VAL A 33 -12.49 23.71 57.54
CA VAL A 33 -13.92 23.81 57.91
C VAL A 33 -14.68 22.57 57.41
N PRO A 34 -15.83 22.18 58.01
CA PRO A 34 -15.98 20.84 58.60
C PRO A 34 -16.89 19.88 57.78
N LEU A 35 -16.83 18.64 58.20
CA LEU A 35 -17.68 17.51 57.80
C LEU A 35 -19.14 17.66 58.25
N VAL A 36 -20.07 17.43 57.31
CA VAL A 36 -21.41 16.92 57.60
C VAL A 36 -21.69 15.75 56.68
N PRO A 37 -22.19 14.61 57.12
CA PRO A 37 -22.41 13.43 56.30
C PRO A 37 -23.80 13.39 55.70
N SER A 38 -23.91 12.93 54.45
CA SER A 38 -25.18 12.34 53.97
C SER A 38 -24.90 11.34 52.83
N ASP A 39 -25.34 10.22 53.09
CA ASP A 39 -25.79 9.08 52.29
C ASP A 39 -25.35 8.83 50.83
N ALA A 40 -25.05 7.56 50.70
CA ALA A 40 -24.71 6.80 49.54
C ALA A 40 -25.64 6.96 48.34
N ALA A 41 -25.04 7.21 47.17
CA ALA A 41 -25.47 6.64 45.90
C ALA A 41 -24.26 6.46 45.00
N ALA A 42 -23.90 5.22 44.75
CA ALA A 42 -22.84 4.82 43.83
C ALA A 42 -23.23 5.22 42.39
N GLY A 43 -22.69 6.34 41.91
CA GLY A 43 -22.76 6.71 40.51
C GLY A 43 -21.63 6.04 39.75
N HIS A 44 -21.95 4.99 39.03
CA HIS A 44 -21.06 4.43 37.98
C HIS A 44 -20.74 5.55 36.96
N ARG A 45 -19.49 5.87 36.81
CA ARG A 45 -19.00 6.51 35.58
C ARG A 45 -19.16 5.48 34.44
N PRO A 46 -19.83 5.82 33.33
CA PRO A 46 -19.85 4.93 32.19
C PRO A 46 -18.46 4.82 31.62
N ALA A 47 -18.02 3.58 31.44
CA ALA A 47 -16.87 3.24 30.60
C ALA A 47 -17.15 3.70 29.17
N PRO A 48 -16.12 4.05 28.39
CA PRO A 48 -16.32 4.38 26.98
C PRO A 48 -16.99 3.19 26.27
N PRO A 49 -17.87 3.44 25.29
CA PRO A 49 -18.64 2.39 24.65
C PRO A 49 -17.71 1.37 24.00
N VAL A 50 -17.79 0.13 24.43
CA VAL A 50 -17.26 -1.02 23.75
C VAL A 50 -18.07 -1.16 22.47
N ILE A 51 -17.45 -0.96 21.32
CA ILE A 51 -18.06 -1.24 20.01
C ILE A 51 -18.14 -2.76 19.91
N ASP A 52 -19.32 -3.30 20.06
CA ASP A 52 -19.62 -4.71 19.77
C ASP A 52 -19.34 -4.97 18.29
N PRO A 53 -18.38 -5.84 17.95
CA PRO A 53 -18.08 -6.17 16.57
C PRO A 53 -19.22 -6.89 15.85
N ASN A 54 -20.28 -7.27 16.57
CA ASN A 54 -21.47 -7.93 16.04
C ASN A 54 -22.70 -7.01 15.95
N ALA A 55 -22.60 -5.74 16.35
CA ALA A 55 -23.70 -4.81 16.22
C ALA A 55 -23.83 -4.33 14.78
N SER A 56 -24.92 -4.66 14.13
CA SER A 56 -25.32 -4.01 12.88
C SER A 56 -25.41 -2.51 13.09
N PRO A 57 -24.83 -1.67 12.19
CA PRO A 57 -24.92 -0.24 12.33
C PRO A 57 -26.36 0.21 12.16
N THR A 58 -26.98 0.67 13.24
CA THR A 58 -28.17 1.51 13.18
C THR A 58 -27.78 2.86 12.65
N SER A 59 -28.49 3.31 11.62
CA SER A 59 -28.28 4.54 10.87
C SER A 59 -27.97 5.76 11.75
N PRO A 60 -26.98 6.59 11.40
CA PRO A 60 -26.83 7.90 11.97
C PRO A 60 -27.83 8.89 11.34
N HIS A 61 -28.34 9.76 12.16
CA HIS A 61 -29.29 10.82 11.86
C HIS A 61 -28.86 11.71 10.68
N HIS A 62 -29.82 11.99 9.80
CA HIS A 62 -29.73 12.94 8.71
C HIS A 62 -29.37 14.35 9.20
N GLY A 63 -28.24 14.88 8.72
CA GLY A 63 -28.01 16.32 8.61
C GLY A 63 -28.76 16.84 7.38
N VAL A 64 -29.77 17.67 7.60
CA VAL A 64 -30.53 18.32 6.54
C VAL A 64 -29.66 19.41 5.91
N VAL A 65 -29.31 19.29 4.65
CA VAL A 65 -28.75 20.37 3.83
C VAL A 65 -29.93 21.18 3.24
N PRO A 66 -29.91 22.54 3.33
CA PRO A 66 -31.03 23.34 2.87
C PRO A 66 -31.31 23.24 1.37
N ALA A 67 -32.57 23.24 1.01
CA ALA A 67 -33.12 23.03 -0.33
C ALA A 67 -32.88 24.15 -1.36
N GLU A 68 -31.92 25.06 -1.14
CA GLU A 68 -31.67 26.19 -2.07
C GLU A 68 -30.51 25.98 -3.06
N ALA A 69 -29.80 24.84 -3.01
CA ALA A 69 -28.70 24.56 -3.93
C ALA A 69 -29.10 23.85 -5.23
N MET A 70 -30.40 23.61 -5.49
CA MET A 70 -30.90 22.88 -6.65
C MET A 70 -31.51 23.75 -7.74
N ARG A 71 -30.96 24.94 -7.99
CA ARG A 71 -31.28 25.71 -9.20
C ARG A 71 -29.99 26.19 -9.87
N SER A 72 -29.20 25.27 -10.36
CA SER A 72 -28.12 25.56 -11.30
C SER A 72 -28.16 24.57 -12.42
N THR A 73 -28.30 25.04 -13.65
CA THR A 73 -28.20 24.28 -14.89
C THR A 73 -26.76 23.97 -15.29
N ALA A 74 -25.83 24.04 -14.35
CA ALA A 74 -24.46 23.62 -14.56
C ALA A 74 -24.36 22.09 -14.41
N PRO A 75 -23.67 21.37 -15.33
CA PRO A 75 -23.45 19.94 -15.22
C PRO A 75 -22.67 19.62 -13.94
N ALA A 76 -23.12 18.62 -13.19
CA ALA A 76 -22.37 18.10 -12.05
C ALA A 76 -21.11 17.41 -12.56
N LEU A 77 -19.94 17.76 -11.98
CA LEU A 77 -18.70 17.03 -12.19
C LEU A 77 -18.71 15.77 -11.30
N ASP A 78 -18.32 14.63 -11.85
CA ASP A 78 -18.04 13.43 -11.05
C ASP A 78 -16.60 13.51 -10.49
N GLU A 79 -16.21 12.49 -9.70
CA GLU A 79 -14.87 12.42 -9.09
C GLU A 79 -13.74 12.29 -10.13
N SER A 80 -14.05 11.92 -11.38
CA SER A 80 -13.08 11.88 -12.50
C SER A 80 -12.89 13.24 -13.17
N GLY A 81 -13.65 14.27 -12.77
CA GLY A 81 -13.68 15.58 -13.40
C GLY A 81 -14.50 15.64 -14.68
N TRP A 82 -15.35 14.64 -14.92
CA TRP A 82 -16.26 14.58 -16.07
C TRP A 82 -17.59 15.24 -15.74
N SER A 83 -18.24 15.81 -16.73
CA SER A 83 -19.61 16.27 -16.58
C SER A 83 -20.60 15.32 -17.24
N ILE A 84 -21.68 15.00 -16.50
CA ILE A 84 -22.71 14.08 -16.94
C ILE A 84 -24.01 14.84 -17.09
N THR A 85 -24.64 14.75 -18.26
CA THR A 85 -25.95 15.35 -18.53
C THR A 85 -26.94 14.30 -19.01
N THR A 86 -28.17 14.38 -18.51
CA THR A 86 -29.27 13.52 -18.97
C THR A 86 -30.25 14.31 -19.80
N SER A 87 -30.70 13.75 -20.93
CA SER A 87 -31.71 14.38 -21.79
C SER A 87 -32.62 13.29 -22.37
N GLY A 88 -33.86 13.25 -21.91
CA GLY A 88 -34.86 12.28 -22.35
C GLY A 88 -34.38 10.83 -22.12
N THR A 89 -34.10 10.09 -23.19
CA THR A 89 -33.67 8.69 -23.15
C THR A 89 -32.15 8.52 -23.18
N SER A 90 -31.37 9.60 -23.04
CA SER A 90 -29.94 9.56 -23.26
C SER A 90 -29.16 10.15 -22.06
N LEU A 91 -28.04 9.52 -21.75
CA LEU A 91 -27.03 10.03 -20.84
C LEU A 91 -25.82 10.44 -21.68
N THR A 92 -25.33 11.67 -21.50
CA THR A 92 -24.15 12.19 -22.19
C THR A 92 -23.05 12.46 -21.17
N ILE A 93 -21.87 11.93 -21.41
CA ILE A 93 -20.63 12.14 -20.63
C ILE A 93 -19.74 13.07 -21.45
N ASP A 94 -19.33 14.20 -20.88
CA ASP A 94 -18.27 15.07 -21.38
C ASP A 94 -17.01 14.84 -20.52
N MET A 95 -15.98 14.30 -21.11
CA MET A 95 -14.69 14.01 -20.45
C MET A 95 -13.80 15.26 -20.34
N HIS A 96 -14.26 16.41 -20.86
CA HIS A 96 -13.54 17.69 -20.94
C HIS A 96 -12.20 17.63 -21.70
N ARG A 97 -11.83 16.47 -22.23
CA ARG A 97 -10.65 16.20 -23.06
C ARG A 97 -10.98 15.13 -24.07
N THR A 98 -10.20 15.06 -25.13
CA THR A 98 -10.31 13.96 -26.10
C THR A 98 -9.42 12.81 -25.65
N ASP A 99 -10.02 11.64 -25.50
CA ASP A 99 -9.35 10.38 -25.13
C ASP A 99 -9.70 9.27 -26.10
N VAL A 100 -8.90 8.20 -26.12
CA VAL A 100 -9.21 6.97 -26.86
C VAL A 100 -10.08 6.09 -25.97
N VAL A 101 -11.33 5.89 -26.36
CA VAL A 101 -12.31 5.08 -25.61
C VAL A 101 -12.71 3.86 -26.40
N SER A 102 -12.79 2.69 -25.76
CA SER A 102 -13.13 1.40 -26.38
C SER A 102 -14.26 0.65 -25.70
N ALA A 103 -14.69 1.07 -24.51
CA ALA A 103 -15.80 0.43 -23.81
C ALA A 103 -16.50 1.40 -22.85
N LEU A 104 -17.74 1.06 -22.48
CA LEU A 104 -18.53 1.71 -21.46
C LEU A 104 -18.94 0.67 -20.42
N VAL A 105 -18.63 0.90 -19.16
CA VAL A 105 -19.11 0.05 -18.06
C VAL A 105 -20.40 0.61 -17.51
N TYR A 106 -21.45 -0.20 -17.55
CA TYR A 106 -22.78 0.12 -17.03
C TYR A 106 -23.07 -0.75 -15.79
N ARG A 107 -23.31 -0.12 -14.65
CA ARG A 107 -23.68 -0.79 -13.40
C ARG A 107 -25.13 -0.45 -13.05
N PRO A 108 -26.08 -1.39 -13.21
CA PRO A 108 -27.47 -1.15 -12.85
C PRO A 108 -27.64 -0.91 -11.35
N ARG A 109 -28.52 0.02 -10.97
CA ARG A 109 -28.94 0.19 -9.59
C ARG A 109 -30.07 -0.76 -9.21
N LYS A 110 -30.20 -1.05 -7.92
CA LYS A 110 -31.33 -1.80 -7.32
C LYS A 110 -32.56 -0.88 -7.29
N ALA A 111 -33.10 -0.53 -8.43
CA ALA A 111 -34.37 0.20 -8.54
C ALA A 111 -35.51 -0.79 -8.73
N VAL A 112 -36.60 -0.59 -7.99
CA VAL A 112 -37.81 -1.45 -8.04
C VAL A 112 -38.77 -1.03 -9.15
N ASP A 113 -38.40 -0.02 -9.97
CA ASP A 113 -39.29 0.70 -10.88
C ASP A 113 -39.14 0.29 -12.38
N GLY A 114 -38.34 -0.73 -12.66
CA GLY A 114 -38.11 -1.17 -14.04
C GLY A 114 -37.33 -0.19 -14.91
N SER A 115 -36.54 0.72 -14.30
CA SER A 115 -35.75 1.74 -15.00
C SER A 115 -34.39 1.26 -15.54
N ARG A 116 -34.02 -0.03 -15.35
CA ARG A 116 -32.76 -0.57 -15.86
C ARG A 116 -32.81 -0.65 -17.40
N VAL A 117 -31.67 -0.27 -18.02
CA VAL A 117 -31.50 -0.32 -19.46
C VAL A 117 -31.43 -1.77 -19.93
N THR A 118 -32.32 -2.15 -20.82
CA THR A 118 -32.37 -3.49 -21.45
C THR A 118 -32.00 -3.48 -22.91
N GLU A 119 -32.14 -2.36 -23.61
CA GLU A 119 -31.62 -2.16 -24.96
C GLU A 119 -30.89 -0.82 -25.03
N TYR A 120 -29.75 -0.79 -25.70
CA TYR A 120 -28.91 0.41 -25.71
C TYR A 120 -28.30 0.70 -27.09
N ALA A 121 -27.91 1.98 -27.27
CA ALA A 121 -27.06 2.44 -28.36
C ALA A 121 -26.00 3.44 -27.81
N ILE A 122 -24.73 3.24 -28.18
CA ILE A 122 -23.62 4.14 -27.83
C ILE A 122 -23.22 4.94 -29.07
N ARG A 123 -23.03 6.25 -28.89
CA ARG A 123 -22.53 7.17 -29.91
C ARG A 123 -21.41 8.02 -29.33
N LEU A 124 -20.44 8.38 -30.15
CA LEU A 124 -19.29 9.17 -29.81
C LEU A 124 -19.28 10.52 -30.52
N SER A 125 -18.60 11.51 -29.91
CA SER A 125 -18.44 12.83 -30.51
C SER A 125 -17.16 13.51 -29.98
N THR A 126 -16.50 14.29 -30.83
CA THR A 126 -15.35 15.13 -30.41
C THR A 126 -15.75 16.57 -30.09
N ASP A 127 -16.94 17.03 -30.56
CA ASP A 127 -17.40 18.41 -30.41
C ASP A 127 -18.74 18.56 -29.65
N GLY A 128 -19.37 17.43 -29.25
CA GLY A 128 -20.65 17.38 -28.57
C GLY A 128 -21.87 17.74 -29.46
N ARG A 129 -21.65 18.07 -30.73
CA ARG A 129 -22.64 18.49 -31.69
C ARG A 129 -22.90 17.45 -32.77
N ARG A 130 -21.84 16.90 -33.36
CA ARG A 130 -21.89 15.89 -34.38
C ARG A 130 -21.60 14.51 -33.77
N TRP A 131 -22.52 13.58 -33.90
CA TRP A 131 -22.45 12.26 -33.31
C TRP A 131 -22.22 11.19 -34.36
N THR A 132 -21.40 10.20 -34.06
CA THR A 132 -21.22 9.02 -34.92
C THR A 132 -22.52 8.28 -35.11
N ARG A 133 -22.56 7.38 -36.11
CA ARG A 133 -23.53 6.28 -36.07
C ARG A 133 -23.31 5.49 -34.78
N PRO A 134 -24.27 4.71 -34.25
CA PRO A 134 -24.02 3.90 -33.09
C PRO A 134 -22.73 3.06 -33.25
N VAL A 135 -21.81 3.18 -32.31
CA VAL A 135 -20.56 2.38 -32.29
C VAL A 135 -20.77 1.06 -31.57
N ALA A 136 -21.80 0.97 -30.73
CA ALA A 136 -22.30 -0.27 -30.15
C ALA A 136 -23.81 -0.19 -29.95
N THR A 137 -24.51 -1.31 -30.15
CA THR A 137 -25.91 -1.52 -29.80
C THR A 137 -26.08 -2.96 -29.30
N GLY A 138 -27.07 -3.19 -28.45
CA GLY A 138 -27.33 -4.54 -27.94
C GLY A 138 -28.44 -4.57 -26.91
N THR A 139 -28.67 -5.78 -26.41
CA THR A 139 -29.59 -6.07 -25.31
C THR A 139 -28.82 -6.42 -24.05
N LEU A 140 -29.32 -6.04 -22.88
CA LEU A 140 -28.76 -6.31 -21.56
C LEU A 140 -29.71 -7.17 -20.74
N ALA A 141 -29.21 -8.13 -20.02
CA ALA A 141 -30.00 -8.88 -19.08
C ALA A 141 -30.55 -7.95 -17.97
N ASP A 142 -31.80 -8.15 -17.60
CA ASP A 142 -32.45 -7.40 -16.53
C ASP A 142 -32.05 -7.93 -15.16
N ASP A 143 -30.80 -7.72 -14.80
CA ASP A 143 -30.20 -8.10 -13.53
C ASP A 143 -29.30 -6.97 -12.99
N LEU A 144 -28.70 -7.17 -11.82
CA LEU A 144 -27.82 -6.19 -11.17
C LEU A 144 -26.33 -6.38 -11.50
N THR A 145 -26.00 -7.27 -12.42
CA THR A 145 -24.59 -7.48 -12.81
C THR A 145 -24.06 -6.30 -13.59
N THR A 146 -22.80 -5.96 -13.37
CA THR A 146 -22.08 -4.95 -14.16
C THR A 146 -21.95 -5.44 -15.60
N LYS A 147 -22.22 -4.59 -16.57
CA LYS A 147 -22.11 -4.86 -18.01
C LYS A 147 -20.99 -4.03 -18.60
N THR A 148 -20.09 -4.66 -19.35
CA THR A 148 -19.12 -3.97 -20.20
C THR A 148 -19.65 -3.94 -21.63
N LEU A 149 -19.71 -2.76 -22.21
CA LEU A 149 -20.25 -2.51 -23.52
C LEU A 149 -19.10 -2.10 -24.44
N ASP A 150 -18.51 -3.08 -25.11
CA ASP A 150 -17.33 -2.91 -25.95
C ASP A 150 -17.64 -2.34 -27.32
N PHE A 151 -16.72 -1.54 -27.86
CA PHE A 151 -16.72 -1.01 -29.22
C PHE A 151 -15.30 -0.73 -29.73
N ALA A 152 -15.15 -0.54 -31.05
CA ALA A 152 -13.84 -0.21 -31.61
C ALA A 152 -13.30 1.09 -31.00
N ALA A 153 -12.03 1.05 -30.57
CA ALA A 153 -11.34 2.18 -29.95
C ALA A 153 -11.35 3.43 -30.86
N GLN A 154 -11.80 4.56 -30.34
CA GLN A 154 -11.91 5.82 -31.11
C GLN A 154 -11.58 7.02 -30.22
N ASN A 155 -10.95 8.03 -30.83
CA ASN A 155 -10.74 9.33 -30.19
C ASN A 155 -12.09 10.04 -29.98
N THR A 156 -12.45 10.35 -28.75
CA THR A 156 -13.71 11.03 -28.43
C THR A 156 -13.56 11.90 -27.18
N ARG A 157 -14.33 12.98 -27.12
CA ARG A 157 -14.51 13.77 -25.90
C ARG A 157 -15.86 13.51 -25.25
N TYR A 158 -16.87 13.22 -26.08
CA TYR A 158 -18.25 12.99 -25.62
C TYR A 158 -18.69 11.58 -25.95
N LEU A 159 -19.31 10.91 -24.98
CA LEU A 159 -19.97 9.63 -25.15
C LEU A 159 -21.45 9.79 -24.80
N ARG A 160 -22.32 9.24 -25.62
CA ARG A 160 -23.77 9.20 -25.36
C ARG A 160 -24.26 7.78 -25.31
N LEU A 161 -24.78 7.38 -24.16
CA LEU A 161 -25.55 6.14 -23.99
C LEU A 161 -27.03 6.47 -24.12
N SER A 162 -27.72 5.86 -25.09
CA SER A 162 -29.15 5.98 -25.27
C SER A 162 -29.83 4.67 -24.89
N ALA A 163 -30.79 4.73 -23.97
CA ALA A 163 -31.66 3.60 -23.65
C ALA A 163 -32.83 3.55 -24.65
N THR A 164 -32.92 2.48 -25.44
CA THR A 164 -34.01 2.28 -26.37
C THR A 164 -35.20 1.56 -25.72
N THR A 165 -34.91 0.70 -24.73
CA THR A 165 -35.93 0.01 -23.90
C THR A 165 -35.42 -0.15 -22.48
N THR A 166 -36.34 -0.17 -21.50
CA THR A 166 -36.06 -0.46 -20.09
C THR A 166 -36.83 -1.68 -19.61
N ALA A 167 -36.42 -2.28 -18.49
CA ALA A 167 -37.03 -3.48 -17.90
C ALA A 167 -38.54 -3.38 -17.67
N GLY A 168 -39.08 -2.18 -17.46
CA GLY A 168 -40.51 -1.93 -17.36
C GLY A 168 -41.26 -1.71 -18.70
N GLY A 169 -40.62 -2.01 -19.85
CA GLY A 169 -41.22 -1.85 -21.17
C GLY A 169 -41.49 -0.40 -21.61
N ARG A 170 -40.92 0.57 -20.87
CA ARG A 170 -41.07 2.00 -21.18
C ARG A 170 -39.95 2.44 -22.12
N ARG A 171 -40.26 3.22 -23.12
CA ARG A 171 -39.24 3.91 -23.91
C ARG A 171 -38.73 5.11 -23.14
N GLY A 172 -37.51 5.04 -22.67
CA GLY A 172 -36.77 6.16 -22.06
C GLY A 172 -36.55 6.07 -20.57
N TRP A 173 -35.53 6.78 -20.12
CA TRP A 173 -35.28 7.07 -18.72
C TRP A 173 -36.47 7.83 -18.15
N ALA A 174 -37.05 7.42 -17.02
CA ALA A 174 -38.14 8.15 -16.37
C ALA A 174 -37.61 9.48 -15.81
N ALA A 175 -37.50 10.49 -16.65
CA ALA A 175 -37.50 11.88 -16.23
C ALA A 175 -38.96 12.27 -16.05
N GLY A 176 -39.42 12.45 -14.80
CA GLY A 176 -40.79 12.87 -14.51
C GLY A 176 -41.13 14.18 -15.20
N THR A 177 -42.06 14.16 -16.10
CA THR A 177 -42.83 15.35 -16.51
C THR A 177 -43.83 15.63 -15.42
N GLU A 178 -43.64 16.74 -14.68
CA GLU A 178 -44.66 17.27 -13.78
C GLU A 178 -45.99 17.47 -14.54
N ARG A 179 -47.03 16.79 -14.05
CA ARG A 179 -48.40 17.32 -14.09
C ARG A 179 -48.88 17.40 -12.67
N THR A 180 -49.12 18.62 -12.26
CA THR A 180 -49.71 19.08 -11.00
C THR A 180 -50.94 18.30 -10.60
N SER A 181 -50.94 17.68 -9.39
CA SER A 181 -51.99 17.76 -8.41
C SER A 181 -51.56 17.17 -7.06
N THR A 182 -51.55 18.02 -6.03
CA THR A 182 -51.76 17.77 -4.60
C THR A 182 -50.96 16.70 -3.85
N ARG A 183 -50.04 17.23 -2.99
CA ARG A 183 -49.61 16.71 -1.70
C ARG A 183 -49.07 15.29 -1.58
N SER A 184 -47.76 15.16 -1.70
CA SER A 184 -46.86 14.34 -0.86
C SER A 184 -45.42 14.77 -1.12
N ALA A 185 -44.56 14.75 -0.11
CA ALA A 185 -43.17 15.21 -0.18
C ALA A 185 -42.38 14.58 -1.35
N PRO A 186 -41.51 15.33 -2.05
CA PRO A 186 -40.76 14.81 -3.18
C PRO A 186 -39.69 13.84 -2.70
N THR A 187 -39.80 12.61 -3.17
CA THR A 187 -38.68 11.65 -3.17
C THR A 187 -37.61 12.20 -4.12
N PRO A 188 -36.33 12.22 -3.75
CA PRO A 188 -35.28 12.70 -4.66
C PRO A 188 -35.24 11.84 -5.93
N PRO A 189 -34.95 12.42 -7.11
CA PRO A 189 -34.89 11.69 -8.36
C PRO A 189 -33.82 10.61 -8.24
N ALA A 190 -34.15 9.38 -8.67
CA ALA A 190 -33.22 8.27 -8.75
C ALA A 190 -32.06 8.69 -9.65
N SER A 191 -30.92 8.98 -9.06
CA SER A 191 -29.69 9.25 -9.75
C SER A 191 -29.25 8.02 -10.54
N GLY A 192 -28.83 8.25 -11.77
CA GLY A 192 -28.50 7.21 -12.75
C GLY A 192 -27.52 6.14 -12.29
N ALA A 193 -27.44 5.06 -13.05
CA ALA A 193 -26.45 4.02 -12.89
C ALA A 193 -25.02 4.58 -12.92
N ASP A 194 -24.11 3.95 -12.19
CA ASP A 194 -22.68 4.27 -12.31
C ASP A 194 -22.19 3.84 -13.69
N VAL A 195 -21.53 4.76 -14.39
CA VAL A 195 -21.04 4.55 -15.75
C VAL A 195 -19.55 4.85 -15.78
N GLY A 196 -18.75 3.86 -16.14
CA GLY A 196 -17.32 3.98 -16.33
C GLY A 196 -16.90 3.81 -17.79
N LEU A 197 -15.84 4.45 -18.22
CA LEU A 197 -15.25 4.29 -19.55
C LEU A 197 -13.95 3.50 -19.44
N LEU A 198 -13.78 2.50 -20.33
CA LEU A 198 -12.54 1.80 -20.50
C LEU A 198 -11.84 2.34 -21.76
N GLY A 199 -10.59 2.78 -21.58
CA GLY A 199 -9.70 3.07 -22.70
C GLY A 199 -9.26 1.78 -23.39
N ALA A 200 -8.93 1.83 -24.68
CA ALA A 200 -8.21 0.75 -25.33
C ALA A 200 -6.93 0.47 -24.54
N PRO A 201 -6.39 -0.77 -24.54
CA PRO A 201 -5.04 -1.04 -24.04
C PRO A 201 -4.03 -0.36 -24.96
N GLY A 202 -3.98 0.97 -24.90
CA GLY A 202 -2.85 1.78 -25.32
C GLY A 202 -1.92 1.84 -24.13
N LEU A 203 -0.64 2.03 -24.37
CA LEU A 203 0.38 2.23 -23.36
C LEU A 203 -0.20 3.03 -22.19
N PRO A 204 -0.07 2.58 -20.95
CA PRO A 204 -0.59 3.31 -19.79
C PRO A 204 -0.11 4.75 -19.91
N ALA A 205 -1.01 5.71 -19.63
CA ALA A 205 -0.60 7.11 -19.51
C ALA A 205 0.60 7.12 -18.56
N PRO A 206 1.74 7.75 -18.92
CA PRO A 206 2.95 7.68 -18.11
C PRO A 206 2.60 8.10 -16.68
N SER A 207 2.78 7.21 -15.73
CA SER A 207 2.59 7.53 -14.32
C SER A 207 3.52 8.69 -13.98
N THR A 208 2.99 9.80 -13.47
CA THR A 208 3.82 10.91 -13.04
C THR A 208 4.38 10.55 -11.67
N ALA A 209 5.69 10.34 -11.59
CA ALA A 209 6.41 10.18 -10.33
C ALA A 209 7.09 11.50 -9.96
N PHE A 210 7.32 11.72 -8.67
CA PHE A 210 8.25 12.76 -8.25
C PHE A 210 9.65 12.43 -8.77
N LEU A 211 10.24 13.40 -9.42
CA LEU A 211 11.62 13.29 -9.88
C LEU A 211 12.57 13.38 -8.67
N PRO A 212 13.64 12.57 -8.62
CA PRO A 212 14.63 12.65 -7.54
C PRO A 212 15.29 14.03 -7.50
N VAL A 213 15.35 14.62 -6.30
CA VAL A 213 15.92 15.97 -6.10
C VAL A 213 17.44 15.97 -5.89
N ASP A 214 18.09 14.81 -5.86
CA ASP A 214 19.53 14.68 -5.62
C ASP A 214 20.35 15.52 -6.61
N GLY A 215 21.18 16.41 -6.08
CA GLY A 215 22.03 17.31 -6.84
C GLY A 215 21.32 18.51 -7.45
N TRP A 216 20.02 18.71 -7.22
CA TRP A 216 19.31 19.91 -7.70
C TRP A 216 19.71 21.15 -6.91
N THR A 217 19.55 22.31 -7.54
CA THR A 217 19.72 23.59 -6.86
C THR A 217 18.50 24.48 -7.10
N ALA A 218 18.21 25.33 -6.12
CA ALA A 218 17.18 26.37 -6.25
C ALA A 218 17.78 27.75 -6.11
N SER A 219 17.25 28.70 -6.86
CA SER A 219 17.59 30.12 -6.80
C SER A 219 16.33 30.97 -6.90
N ALA A 220 16.33 32.18 -6.34
CA ALA A 220 15.19 33.07 -6.37
C ALA A 220 15.60 34.48 -6.80
N THR A 221 14.64 35.30 -7.24
CA THR A 221 14.88 36.74 -7.53
C THR A 221 15.39 37.48 -6.30
N ASP A 222 14.96 37.07 -5.14
CA ASP A 222 15.45 37.54 -3.85
C ASP A 222 15.05 36.56 -2.74
N GLU A 223 15.73 36.66 -1.60
CA GLU A 223 15.53 35.82 -0.44
C GLU A 223 15.79 36.58 0.86
N GLU A 224 15.12 36.21 1.93
CA GLU A 224 15.31 36.82 3.25
C GLU A 224 16.41 36.08 4.00
N THR A 225 17.59 36.70 4.04
CA THR A 225 18.77 36.16 4.72
C THR A 225 19.36 37.17 5.72
N ALA A 226 18.73 38.35 5.82
CA ALA A 226 19.20 39.39 6.72
C ALA A 226 18.66 39.21 8.15
N LYS A 227 17.51 38.62 8.31
CA LYS A 227 16.83 38.41 9.60
C LYS A 227 16.54 36.95 9.89
N GLU A 228 16.28 36.16 8.85
CA GLU A 228 15.93 34.75 8.92
C GLU A 228 16.74 33.98 7.85
N ASN A 229 16.82 32.67 7.96
CA ASN A 229 17.54 31.84 6.96
C ASN A 229 16.57 31.26 5.94
N ASP A 230 15.81 32.13 5.26
CA ASP A 230 14.74 31.75 4.33
C ASP A 230 15.22 31.71 2.88
N ARG A 231 16.24 30.90 2.64
CA ARG A 231 16.90 30.75 1.35
C ARG A 231 16.10 29.95 0.35
N ALA A 232 16.31 30.21 -0.93
CA ALA A 232 15.75 29.43 -2.03
C ALA A 232 16.06 27.92 -1.90
N ALA A 233 17.25 27.58 -1.41
CA ALA A 233 17.65 26.18 -1.22
C ALA A 233 16.75 25.37 -0.27
N ASN A 234 16.08 26.03 0.65
CA ASN A 234 15.20 25.37 1.61
C ASN A 234 14.00 24.67 0.95
N VAL A 235 13.64 25.00 -0.28
CA VAL A 235 12.51 24.34 -0.99
C VAL A 235 12.87 22.94 -1.51
N LEU A 236 14.10 22.48 -1.33
CA LEU A 236 14.59 21.18 -1.80
C LEU A 236 15.16 20.31 -0.66
N ASP A 237 15.13 20.76 0.59
CA ASP A 237 15.78 20.07 1.72
C ASP A 237 14.90 18.94 2.33
N GLY A 238 13.63 18.88 1.95
CA GLY A 238 12.68 17.86 2.40
C GLY A 238 12.13 18.10 3.81
N ASP A 239 12.43 19.26 4.41
CA ASP A 239 11.90 19.66 5.73
C ASP A 239 10.83 20.77 5.56
N PRO A 240 9.54 20.45 5.69
CA PRO A 240 8.48 21.46 5.53
C PRO A 240 8.44 22.51 6.64
N ALA A 241 9.29 22.40 7.66
CA ALA A 241 9.45 23.44 8.69
C ALA A 241 10.36 24.58 8.22
N THR A 242 11.26 24.32 7.27
CA THR A 242 12.06 25.33 6.58
C THR A 242 11.31 25.82 5.34
N PHE A 243 11.65 26.98 4.82
CA PHE A 243 11.02 27.53 3.62
C PHE A 243 11.87 28.63 2.99
N TRP A 244 11.65 28.90 1.71
CA TRP A 244 12.06 30.14 1.07
C TRP A 244 11.03 31.23 1.36
N HIS A 245 11.52 32.46 1.61
CA HIS A 245 10.71 33.66 1.68
C HIS A 245 11.36 34.80 0.91
N SER A 246 10.60 35.51 0.08
CA SER A 246 11.09 36.71 -0.59
C SER A 246 11.49 37.78 0.43
N ARG A 247 12.47 38.60 0.10
CA ARG A 247 13.05 39.59 1.02
C ARG A 247 11.97 40.56 1.54
N TRP A 248 11.92 40.68 2.84
CA TRP A 248 11.05 41.62 3.53
C TRP A 248 11.84 42.64 4.37
N SER A 249 13.11 42.41 4.66
CA SER A 249 13.98 43.27 5.43
C SER A 249 15.15 43.79 4.58
N PRO A 250 15.54 45.13 4.68
CA PRO A 250 14.87 46.18 5.44
C PRO A 250 13.60 46.70 4.76
N LYS A 251 13.34 46.34 3.52
CA LYS A 251 12.11 46.69 2.78
C LYS A 251 11.65 45.50 1.96
N PRO A 252 10.34 45.24 1.92
CA PRO A 252 9.81 44.16 1.07
C PRO A 252 10.04 44.46 -0.41
N THR A 253 10.34 43.47 -1.16
CA THR A 253 10.36 43.48 -2.62
C THR A 253 8.94 43.44 -3.18
N ARG A 254 8.78 43.79 -4.44
CA ARG A 254 7.49 43.77 -5.11
C ARG A 254 7.38 42.57 -6.07
N PHE A 255 6.15 42.13 -6.31
CA PHE A 255 5.89 41.13 -7.36
C PHE A 255 6.37 41.66 -8.74
N PRO A 256 6.78 40.73 -9.65
CA PRO A 256 6.79 39.29 -9.49
C PRO A 256 8.02 38.78 -8.73
N HIS A 257 7.85 37.67 -7.97
CA HIS A 257 8.96 36.90 -7.41
C HIS A 257 9.10 35.59 -8.17
N ALA A 258 10.33 35.26 -8.56
CA ALA A 258 10.61 34.02 -9.26
C ALA A 258 11.47 33.11 -8.41
N LEU A 259 11.10 31.82 -8.41
CA LEU A 259 11.87 30.71 -7.87
C LEU A 259 12.23 29.78 -9.04
N VAL A 260 13.51 29.47 -9.20
CA VAL A 260 14.03 28.65 -10.29
C VAL A 260 14.69 27.41 -9.70
N ILE A 261 14.27 26.25 -10.18
CA ILE A 261 14.88 24.95 -9.89
C ILE A 261 15.76 24.57 -11.08
N ASP A 262 17.05 24.31 -10.83
CA ASP A 262 17.99 23.70 -11.79
C ASP A 262 18.17 22.22 -11.45
N MET A 263 17.71 21.34 -12.31
CA MET A 263 17.83 19.88 -12.17
C MET A 263 19.24 19.36 -12.56
N HIS A 264 20.13 20.25 -13.02
CA HIS A 264 21.48 19.97 -13.57
C HIS A 264 21.53 18.95 -14.70
N ARG A 265 20.38 18.49 -15.17
CA ARG A 265 20.20 17.58 -16.31
C ARG A 265 18.89 17.89 -17.02
N THR A 266 18.85 17.63 -18.31
CA THR A 266 17.59 17.69 -19.06
C THR A 266 16.72 16.50 -18.67
N THR A 267 15.50 16.77 -18.28
CA THR A 267 14.53 15.78 -17.79
C THR A 267 13.14 16.14 -18.30
N THR A 268 12.32 15.16 -18.60
CA THR A 268 10.92 15.42 -18.95
C THR A 268 10.12 15.70 -17.68
N VAL A 269 9.47 16.87 -17.62
CA VAL A 269 8.67 17.34 -16.49
C VAL A 269 7.22 17.51 -16.93
N SER A 270 6.28 17.07 -16.11
CA SER A 270 4.84 17.11 -16.41
C SER A 270 4.00 17.81 -15.34
N ALA A 271 4.56 18.04 -14.15
CA ALA A 271 3.87 18.78 -13.09
C ALA A 271 4.87 19.41 -12.11
N LEU A 272 4.39 20.44 -11.40
CA LEU A 272 5.06 21.05 -10.25
C LEU A 272 4.16 20.88 -9.02
N THR A 273 4.74 20.47 -7.91
CA THR A 273 4.05 20.44 -6.61
C THR A 273 4.63 21.54 -5.73
N TYR A 274 3.77 22.37 -5.21
CA TYR A 274 4.07 23.48 -4.30
C TYR A 274 3.51 23.17 -2.92
N GLN A 275 4.36 23.11 -1.91
CA GLN A 275 3.97 23.05 -0.51
C GLN A 275 4.12 24.45 0.09
N PRO A 276 3.03 25.07 0.53
CA PRO A 276 3.09 26.37 1.17
C PRO A 276 3.82 26.30 2.52
N ARG A 277 4.28 27.45 2.99
CA ARG A 277 4.75 27.63 4.36
C ARG A 277 3.70 27.11 5.36
N GLN A 278 4.13 26.30 6.35
CA GLN A 278 3.25 25.60 7.28
C GLN A 278 2.94 26.41 8.54
N THR A 279 3.91 27.18 9.04
CA THR A 279 3.85 27.84 10.35
C THR A 279 2.97 29.08 10.42
N ASN A 280 2.86 29.86 9.34
CA ASN A 280 1.93 30.98 9.21
C ASN A 280 1.56 31.17 7.73
N ALA A 281 0.67 32.13 7.44
CA ALA A 281 0.13 32.28 6.10
C ALA A 281 0.87 33.32 5.24
N ASN A 282 1.87 34.04 5.79
CA ASN A 282 2.55 35.11 5.06
C ASN A 282 3.33 34.57 3.86
N GLY A 283 3.12 35.19 2.71
CA GLY A 283 3.81 34.84 1.48
C GLY A 283 3.27 33.60 0.77
N ARG A 284 2.19 32.98 1.21
CA ARG A 284 1.55 31.91 0.42
C ARG A 284 1.22 32.43 -0.96
N ILE A 285 1.72 31.73 -2.00
CA ILE A 285 1.57 32.18 -3.39
C ILE A 285 0.10 32.10 -3.80
N GLY A 286 -0.41 33.17 -4.36
CA GLY A 286 -1.75 33.25 -4.97
C GLY A 286 -1.68 32.98 -6.47
N THR A 287 -1.72 34.04 -7.28
CA THR A 287 -1.61 33.91 -8.74
C THR A 287 -0.18 33.56 -9.14
N TYR A 288 -0.03 32.58 -10.02
CA TYR A 288 1.26 32.08 -10.46
C TYR A 288 1.31 31.74 -11.95
N THR A 289 2.54 31.62 -12.47
CA THR A 289 2.85 30.97 -13.73
C THR A 289 4.05 30.04 -13.58
N VAL A 290 4.08 28.96 -14.33
CA VAL A 290 5.22 28.02 -14.41
C VAL A 290 5.75 28.01 -15.83
N SER A 291 7.06 28.19 -16.00
CA SER A 291 7.74 28.15 -17.30
C SER A 291 8.97 27.25 -17.21
N THR A 292 9.41 26.72 -18.32
CA THR A 292 10.55 25.80 -18.41
C THR A 292 11.62 26.33 -19.35
N SER A 293 12.87 25.88 -19.15
CA SER A 293 14.02 26.25 -19.97
C SER A 293 15.03 25.10 -20.05
N LEU A 294 15.82 25.07 -21.12
CA LEU A 294 16.97 24.17 -21.26
C LEU A 294 18.30 24.86 -20.85
N ASP A 295 18.40 26.19 -20.99
CA ASP A 295 19.61 26.99 -20.78
C ASP A 295 19.57 27.85 -19.49
N GLY A 296 18.41 27.97 -18.83
CA GLY A 296 18.19 28.80 -17.63
C GLY A 296 18.07 30.31 -17.93
N ILE A 297 18.15 30.70 -19.19
CA ILE A 297 18.09 32.08 -19.67
C ILE A 297 16.79 32.32 -20.41
N SER A 298 16.52 31.48 -21.40
CA SER A 298 15.37 31.59 -22.29
C SER A 298 14.25 30.67 -21.77
N PHE A 299 13.28 31.28 -21.07
CA PHE A 299 12.10 30.56 -20.62
C PHE A 299 10.97 30.68 -21.64
N GLY A 300 10.40 29.57 -22.03
CA GLY A 300 9.26 29.49 -22.95
C GLY A 300 7.98 30.08 -22.40
N ALA A 301 6.91 29.99 -23.19
CA ALA A 301 5.56 30.32 -22.72
C ALA A 301 5.21 29.49 -21.46
N PRO A 302 4.36 30.00 -20.57
CA PRO A 302 3.96 29.24 -19.37
C PRO A 302 3.35 27.89 -19.74
N VAL A 303 3.88 26.83 -19.13
CA VAL A 303 3.36 25.46 -19.24
C VAL A 303 2.22 25.20 -18.25
N ALA A 304 2.08 26.10 -17.25
CA ALA A 304 0.94 26.13 -16.33
C ALA A 304 0.76 27.54 -15.77
N SER A 305 -0.46 27.89 -15.39
CA SER A 305 -0.81 29.11 -14.69
C SER A 305 -2.10 28.90 -13.89
N GLY A 306 -2.29 29.68 -12.82
CA GLY A 306 -3.47 29.55 -11.99
C GLY A 306 -3.44 30.42 -10.74
N HIS A 307 -4.30 30.07 -9.80
CA HIS A 307 -4.37 30.71 -8.50
C HIS A 307 -4.46 29.64 -7.40
N PHE A 308 -3.60 29.69 -6.40
CA PHE A 308 -3.64 28.81 -5.25
C PHE A 308 -4.56 29.33 -4.17
N LYS A 309 -5.31 28.43 -3.56
CA LYS A 309 -6.10 28.70 -2.39
C LYS A 309 -5.19 29.04 -1.20
N ASP A 310 -5.63 29.98 -0.37
CA ASP A 310 -4.91 30.39 0.86
C ASP A 310 -5.11 29.37 1.99
N ASP A 311 -4.45 28.26 1.89
CA ASP A 311 -4.36 27.24 2.95
C ASP A 311 -2.98 26.56 2.94
N ALA A 312 -2.69 25.74 3.93
CA ALA A 312 -1.40 25.05 4.08
C ALA A 312 -1.30 23.75 3.28
N THR A 313 -2.36 23.35 2.55
CA THR A 313 -2.35 22.08 1.81
C THR A 313 -1.38 22.13 0.64
N THR A 314 -0.75 21.03 0.35
CA THR A 314 0.09 20.84 -0.84
C THR A 314 -0.74 20.97 -2.12
N LYS A 315 -0.21 21.63 -3.13
CA LYS A 315 -0.88 21.88 -4.41
C LYS A 315 -0.05 21.31 -5.55
N THR A 316 -0.65 20.44 -6.36
CA THR A 316 -0.02 19.91 -7.59
C THR A 316 -0.58 20.63 -8.80
N VAL A 317 0.31 21.12 -9.65
CA VAL A 317 0.03 21.87 -10.86
C VAL A 317 0.44 21.03 -12.06
N PRO A 318 -0.49 20.36 -12.74
CA PRO A 318 -0.15 19.65 -13.97
C PRO A 318 0.21 20.66 -15.07
N PHE A 319 1.19 20.33 -15.90
CA PHE A 319 1.53 21.09 -17.08
C PHE A 319 0.56 20.77 -18.23
N THR A 320 0.37 21.69 -19.14
CA THR A 320 -0.46 21.49 -20.34
C THR A 320 -0.01 20.30 -21.19
N HIS A 321 1.27 19.97 -21.11
CA HIS A 321 1.91 18.76 -21.69
C HIS A 321 3.26 18.52 -21.01
N ALA A 322 3.75 17.29 -21.07
CA ALA A 322 5.09 16.98 -20.59
C ALA A 322 6.16 17.69 -21.44
N VAL A 323 7.15 18.32 -20.80
CA VAL A 323 8.15 19.17 -21.43
C VAL A 323 9.54 18.71 -21.04
N SER A 324 10.44 18.59 -22.02
CA SER A 324 11.87 18.37 -21.77
C SER A 324 12.50 19.69 -21.29
N ALA A 325 13.02 19.71 -20.06
CA ALA A 325 13.57 20.89 -19.42
C ALA A 325 14.74 20.54 -18.51
N ARG A 326 15.66 21.48 -18.31
CA ARG A 326 16.64 21.46 -17.23
C ARG A 326 16.23 22.40 -16.10
N TYR A 327 15.56 23.49 -16.44
CA TYR A 327 15.12 24.51 -15.47
C TYR A 327 13.61 24.60 -15.45
N VAL A 328 13.07 24.72 -14.25
CA VAL A 328 11.64 25.04 -14.01
C VAL A 328 11.55 26.29 -13.18
N ARG A 329 10.79 27.28 -13.65
CA ARG A 329 10.61 28.57 -12.99
C ARG A 329 9.16 28.75 -12.56
N LEU A 330 8.94 28.87 -11.25
CA LEU A 330 7.68 29.31 -10.66
C LEU A 330 7.72 30.82 -10.44
N ILE A 331 6.79 31.55 -11.00
CA ILE A 331 6.65 33.00 -10.81
C ILE A 331 5.40 33.24 -9.99
N ALA A 332 5.57 33.85 -8.82
CA ALA A 332 4.49 34.38 -8.00
C ALA A 332 4.12 35.79 -8.44
N LEU A 333 2.84 36.02 -8.72
CA LEU A 333 2.27 37.27 -9.19
C LEU A 333 1.42 37.97 -8.12
N SER A 334 0.99 37.22 -7.09
CA SER A 334 0.27 37.73 -5.92
C SER A 334 0.45 36.81 -4.73
N GLU A 335 0.21 37.35 -3.53
CA GLU A 335 0.02 36.58 -2.30
C GLU A 335 -1.45 36.13 -2.19
N ALA A 336 -1.72 34.94 -1.69
CA ALA A 336 -3.05 34.32 -1.72
C ALA A 336 -4.06 35.02 -0.81
N GLY A 337 -3.61 35.49 0.35
CA GLY A 337 -4.45 36.17 1.35
C GLY A 337 -4.37 37.70 1.30
N GLN A 338 -3.66 38.29 0.33
CA GLN A 338 -3.49 39.73 0.14
C GLN A 338 -2.87 40.48 1.35
N ARG A 339 -2.05 39.75 2.15
CA ARG A 339 -1.42 40.27 3.37
C ARG A 339 -0.20 41.15 3.09
N GLY A 340 0.39 41.06 1.90
CA GLY A 340 1.55 41.84 1.52
C GLY A 340 2.10 41.46 0.14
N THR A 341 3.29 41.97 -0.18
CA THR A 341 3.97 41.72 -1.45
C THR A 341 4.99 40.60 -1.31
N TRP A 342 4.74 39.57 -0.50
CA TRP A 342 5.66 38.49 -0.19
C TRP A 342 5.32 37.21 -0.94
N SER A 343 6.32 36.35 -1.09
CA SER A 343 6.18 34.98 -1.55
C SER A 343 6.95 34.04 -0.66
N SER A 344 6.41 32.85 -0.40
CA SER A 344 7.09 31.78 0.34
C SER A 344 6.75 30.41 -0.21
N ALA A 345 7.65 29.45 -0.06
CA ALA A 345 7.45 28.05 -0.38
C ALA A 345 8.25 27.19 0.61
N ALA A 346 7.59 26.22 1.24
CA ALA A 346 8.29 25.23 2.06
C ALA A 346 8.98 24.21 1.16
N GLU A 347 8.24 23.57 0.23
CA GLU A 347 8.81 22.59 -0.66
C GLU A 347 8.35 22.81 -2.10
N ILE A 348 9.25 22.52 -3.04
CA ILE A 348 8.95 22.38 -4.46
C ILE A 348 9.39 21.00 -4.91
N ARG A 349 8.47 20.25 -5.53
CA ARG A 349 8.77 18.99 -6.18
C ARG A 349 8.33 19.05 -7.63
N LEU A 350 9.06 18.37 -8.50
CA LEU A 350 8.71 18.23 -9.90
C LEU A 350 8.33 16.78 -10.16
N SER A 351 7.33 16.58 -11.00
CA SER A 351 6.92 15.27 -11.48
C SER A 351 7.13 15.17 -12.97
N GLY A 352 7.51 14.00 -13.44
CA GLY A 352 7.68 13.70 -14.85
C GLY A 352 7.23 12.28 -15.15
N PRO A 353 7.22 11.87 -16.44
CA PRO A 353 7.19 10.46 -16.74
C PRO A 353 8.37 9.84 -15.99
N SER A 354 8.08 8.89 -15.12
CA SER A 354 9.14 8.15 -14.45
C SER A 354 9.97 7.48 -15.52
N ASP A 355 11.30 7.56 -15.40
CA ASP A 355 12.19 6.63 -16.12
C ASP A 355 11.83 5.23 -15.64
N PRO A 356 11.21 4.38 -16.47
CA PRO A 356 10.73 3.08 -16.01
C PRO A 356 11.87 2.17 -15.56
N SER A 357 13.09 2.41 -16.00
CA SER A 357 14.29 1.69 -15.53
C SER A 357 14.74 2.09 -14.13
N VAL A 358 14.16 3.18 -13.58
CA VAL A 358 14.39 3.65 -12.21
C VAL A 358 13.11 3.50 -11.35
N GLY A 359 11.98 3.94 -11.86
CA GLY A 359 10.71 3.98 -11.14
C GLY A 359 9.82 2.74 -11.33
N GLY A 360 10.11 1.88 -12.29
CA GLY A 360 9.18 0.83 -12.70
C GLY A 360 7.94 1.39 -13.41
N SER A 361 6.96 0.55 -13.64
CA SER A 361 5.69 0.96 -14.24
C SER A 361 4.51 0.15 -13.71
N TRP A 362 3.32 0.76 -13.74
CA TRP A 362 2.07 0.09 -13.39
C TRP A 362 1.32 -0.37 -14.63
N GLY A 363 0.84 -1.61 -14.61
CA GLY A 363 -0.18 -2.07 -15.54
C GLY A 363 -1.55 -1.48 -15.21
N PRO A 364 -2.56 -1.78 -16.03
CA PRO A 364 -3.93 -1.29 -15.81
C PRO A 364 -4.50 -1.77 -14.47
N VAL A 365 -5.44 -1.00 -13.94
CA VAL A 365 -6.24 -1.43 -12.79
C VAL A 365 -7.22 -2.50 -13.26
N THR A 366 -7.07 -3.71 -12.77
CA THR A 366 -7.91 -4.86 -13.10
C THR A 366 -8.98 -5.05 -12.03
N GLY A 367 -10.24 -5.09 -12.43
CA GLY A 367 -11.35 -5.37 -11.52
C GLY A 367 -11.29 -6.79 -10.96
N PHE A 368 -11.59 -6.91 -9.67
CA PHE A 368 -11.79 -8.19 -9.00
C PHE A 368 -13.26 -8.31 -8.56
N PRO A 369 -13.81 -9.52 -8.53
CA PRO A 369 -15.19 -9.73 -8.11
C PRO A 369 -15.39 -9.59 -6.58
N LEU A 370 -14.31 -9.37 -5.86
CA LEU A 370 -14.26 -9.21 -4.39
C LEU A 370 -13.09 -8.29 -4.01
N VAL A 371 -13.08 -7.76 -2.79
CA VAL A 371 -11.89 -7.09 -2.23
C VAL A 371 -10.86 -8.16 -1.87
N PRO A 372 -9.68 -8.22 -2.53
CA PRO A 372 -8.65 -9.22 -2.23
C PRO A 372 -7.89 -8.87 -0.94
N VAL A 373 -8.49 -9.18 0.21
CA VAL A 373 -7.92 -8.89 1.55
C VAL A 373 -6.86 -9.89 1.98
N ALA A 374 -6.84 -11.05 1.32
CA ALA A 374 -5.83 -12.07 1.47
C ALA A 374 -5.55 -12.69 0.11
N THR A 375 -4.28 -13.02 -0.15
CA THR A 375 -3.82 -13.57 -1.43
C THR A 375 -2.73 -14.62 -1.22
N ALA A 376 -2.64 -15.58 -2.14
CA ALA A 376 -1.56 -16.57 -2.19
C ALA A 376 -1.17 -16.88 -3.62
N VAL A 377 0.13 -16.89 -3.91
CA VAL A 377 0.67 -17.29 -5.21
C VAL A 377 0.77 -18.81 -5.27
N LEU A 378 0.10 -19.41 -6.23
CA LEU A 378 -0.09 -20.84 -6.37
C LEU A 378 0.75 -21.44 -7.51
N PRO A 379 1.04 -22.75 -7.45
CA PRO A 379 1.49 -23.51 -8.62
C PRO A 379 0.56 -23.32 -9.80
N GLY A 380 1.10 -23.43 -11.03
CA GLY A 380 0.32 -23.29 -12.26
C GLY A 380 0.03 -21.84 -12.64
N ASN A 381 0.84 -20.89 -12.20
CA ASN A 381 0.75 -19.46 -12.55
C ASN A 381 -0.60 -18.83 -12.19
N LYS A 382 -1.05 -19.05 -10.96
CA LYS A 382 -2.32 -18.58 -10.42
C LYS A 382 -2.13 -17.73 -9.16
N LEU A 383 -3.04 -16.80 -8.93
CA LEU A 383 -3.16 -16.05 -7.68
C LEU A 383 -4.54 -16.34 -7.08
N LEU A 384 -4.55 -16.96 -5.92
CA LEU A 384 -5.75 -17.10 -5.08
C LEU A 384 -5.95 -15.81 -4.30
N ALA A 385 -7.19 -15.34 -4.25
CA ALA A 385 -7.61 -14.20 -3.44
C ALA A 385 -8.92 -14.53 -2.73
N TRP A 386 -9.13 -13.94 -1.55
CA TRP A 386 -10.43 -14.03 -0.87
C TRP A 386 -10.74 -12.81 -0.03
N SER A 387 -12.02 -12.65 0.31
CA SER A 387 -12.55 -11.61 1.17
C SER A 387 -13.09 -12.19 2.48
N ALA A 388 -14.37 -12.05 2.72
CA ALA A 388 -15.13 -12.61 3.84
C ALA A 388 -16.33 -13.41 3.30
N TYR A 389 -17.38 -13.57 4.11
CA TYR A 389 -18.65 -14.11 3.63
C TYR A 389 -19.24 -13.29 2.48
N ALA A 390 -18.98 -12.01 2.43
CA ALA A 390 -19.37 -11.12 1.34
C ALA A 390 -18.14 -10.64 0.55
N VAL A 391 -18.38 -10.14 -0.65
CA VAL A 391 -17.31 -9.66 -1.55
C VAL A 391 -16.69 -8.34 -1.10
N ASP A 392 -17.43 -7.53 -0.33
CA ASP A 392 -17.12 -6.13 -0.01
C ASP A 392 -17.25 -5.80 1.49
N ARG A 393 -17.67 -6.74 2.32
CA ARG A 393 -17.92 -6.54 3.76
C ARG A 393 -17.64 -7.77 4.59
N PHE A 394 -17.38 -7.55 5.88
CA PHE A 394 -17.24 -8.58 6.88
C PHE A 394 -18.30 -8.42 7.98
N GLY A 395 -18.45 -9.41 8.83
CA GLY A 395 -19.31 -9.39 10.02
C GLY A 395 -19.97 -10.73 10.30
N GLY A 396 -19.99 -11.11 11.58
CA GLY A 396 -20.50 -12.39 12.04
C GLY A 396 -19.65 -13.58 11.61
N SER A 397 -20.11 -14.78 11.95
CA SER A 397 -19.48 -16.07 11.64
C SER A 397 -20.38 -16.85 10.67
N ASN A 398 -20.31 -16.52 9.40
CA ASN A 398 -21.30 -16.96 8.41
C ASN A 398 -21.02 -18.36 7.83
N GLY A 399 -19.85 -18.96 8.13
CA GLY A 399 -19.51 -20.31 7.73
C GLY A 399 -19.24 -20.50 6.23
N TYR A 400 -18.94 -19.44 5.49
CA TYR A 400 -18.52 -19.49 4.10
C TYR A 400 -17.67 -18.27 3.73
N THR A 401 -16.91 -18.38 2.63
CA THR A 401 -16.01 -17.31 2.15
C THR A 401 -16.17 -17.10 0.65
N GLN A 402 -16.10 -15.85 0.21
CA GLN A 402 -15.95 -15.50 -1.21
C GLN A 402 -14.49 -15.60 -1.60
N THR A 403 -14.17 -16.41 -2.60
CA THR A 403 -12.81 -16.60 -3.11
C THR A 403 -12.76 -16.27 -4.60
N ALA A 404 -11.59 -15.93 -5.11
CA ALA A 404 -11.34 -15.73 -6.52
C ALA A 404 -9.97 -16.27 -6.90
N ILE A 405 -9.84 -16.77 -8.12
CA ILE A 405 -8.57 -17.17 -8.69
C ILE A 405 -8.32 -16.36 -9.95
N MET A 406 -7.19 -15.67 -9.98
CA MET A 406 -6.68 -14.99 -11.15
C MET A 406 -5.69 -15.91 -11.86
N ASP A 407 -5.93 -16.22 -13.12
CA ASP A 407 -4.94 -16.81 -14.02
C ASP A 407 -3.97 -15.71 -14.44
N LEU A 408 -2.71 -15.82 -14.05
CA LEU A 408 -1.69 -14.80 -14.28
C LEU A 408 -1.20 -14.75 -15.74
N THR A 409 -1.56 -15.75 -16.56
CA THR A 409 -1.24 -15.77 -18.00
C THR A 409 -2.25 -14.97 -18.80
N THR A 410 -3.53 -15.12 -18.47
CA THR A 410 -4.64 -14.50 -19.23
C THR A 410 -5.20 -13.25 -18.55
N GLY A 411 -4.93 -13.06 -17.26
CA GLY A 411 -5.54 -12.00 -16.43
C GLY A 411 -7.00 -12.29 -16.04
N HIS A 412 -7.54 -13.45 -16.44
CA HIS A 412 -8.92 -13.82 -16.12
C HIS A 412 -9.10 -14.13 -14.64
N VAL A 413 -10.17 -13.60 -14.03
CA VAL A 413 -10.51 -13.79 -12.62
C VAL A 413 -11.82 -14.57 -12.50
N THR A 414 -11.77 -15.73 -11.85
CA THR A 414 -12.94 -16.58 -11.58
C THR A 414 -13.31 -16.52 -10.11
N GLN A 415 -14.56 -16.18 -9.79
CA GLN A 415 -15.08 -16.17 -8.43
C GLN A 415 -15.72 -17.51 -8.03
N ARG A 416 -15.57 -17.87 -6.75
CA ARG A 416 -16.27 -19.00 -6.15
C ARG A 416 -16.65 -18.67 -4.71
N ARG A 417 -17.84 -19.11 -4.30
CA ARG A 417 -18.22 -19.21 -2.89
C ARG A 417 -17.74 -20.57 -2.36
N VAL A 418 -17.07 -20.56 -1.22
CA VAL A 418 -16.62 -21.76 -0.48
C VAL A 418 -17.47 -21.89 0.76
N ASP A 419 -18.34 -22.85 0.82
CA ASP A 419 -19.27 -23.14 1.92
C ASP A 419 -19.09 -24.55 2.53
N ASN A 420 -18.41 -25.46 1.83
CA ASN A 420 -18.19 -26.83 2.25
C ASN A 420 -17.24 -26.98 3.47
N THR A 421 -16.54 -25.92 3.86
CA THR A 421 -15.63 -25.93 5.01
C THR A 421 -16.26 -25.36 6.29
N GLY A 422 -17.42 -24.75 6.19
CA GLY A 422 -18.06 -24.08 7.33
C GLY A 422 -17.21 -22.94 7.91
N HIS A 423 -16.40 -22.28 7.08
CA HIS A 423 -15.36 -21.31 7.49
C HIS A 423 -15.51 -19.96 6.78
N ASP A 424 -15.79 -18.90 7.53
CA ASP A 424 -15.59 -17.51 7.10
C ASP A 424 -14.14 -17.14 7.41
N MET A 425 -13.30 -17.19 6.38
CA MET A 425 -11.84 -17.04 6.45
C MET A 425 -11.37 -15.57 6.45
N PHE A 426 -12.18 -14.65 6.93
CA PHE A 426 -11.80 -13.27 7.03
C PHE A 426 -10.84 -13.04 8.21
N CYS A 427 -9.75 -12.32 8.00
CA CYS A 427 -8.70 -12.03 9.00
C CYS A 427 -7.97 -13.28 9.55
N PRO A 428 -7.51 -14.18 8.68
CA PRO A 428 -6.93 -15.45 9.06
C PRO A 428 -5.43 -15.39 9.35
N GLY A 429 -4.90 -16.48 9.91
CA GLY A 429 -3.51 -16.88 9.71
C GLY A 429 -3.37 -17.71 8.44
N ILE A 430 -2.29 -17.53 7.70
CA ILE A 430 -2.03 -18.22 6.42
C ILE A 430 -0.64 -18.85 6.44
N ALA A 431 -0.52 -20.09 5.98
CA ALA A 431 0.78 -20.72 5.67
C ALA A 431 0.71 -21.50 4.36
N LEU A 432 1.76 -21.39 3.55
CA LEU A 432 1.96 -22.22 2.38
C LEU A 432 2.65 -23.51 2.84
N LEU A 433 1.93 -24.64 2.74
CA LEU A 433 2.42 -25.95 3.19
C LEU A 433 3.55 -26.49 2.29
N ALA A 434 4.28 -27.48 2.80
CA ALA A 434 5.39 -28.08 2.08
C ALA A 434 5.00 -28.70 0.73
N ASP A 435 3.78 -29.18 0.61
CA ASP A 435 3.20 -29.77 -0.61
C ASP A 435 2.54 -28.77 -1.55
N GLY A 436 2.60 -27.47 -1.25
CA GLY A 436 2.03 -26.40 -2.07
C GLY A 436 0.57 -26.08 -1.77
N ARG A 437 -0.08 -26.77 -0.83
CA ARG A 437 -1.42 -26.43 -0.35
C ARG A 437 -1.38 -25.17 0.52
N VAL A 438 -2.53 -24.51 0.70
CA VAL A 438 -2.66 -23.32 1.52
C VAL A 438 -3.48 -23.63 2.76
N LEU A 439 -2.87 -23.54 3.93
CA LEU A 439 -3.55 -23.65 5.22
C LEU A 439 -4.04 -22.26 5.66
N VAL A 440 -5.34 -22.17 5.93
CA VAL A 440 -6.01 -20.93 6.38
C VAL A 440 -6.69 -21.22 7.70
N THR A 441 -6.45 -20.40 8.73
CA THR A 441 -6.88 -20.68 10.10
C THR A 441 -7.54 -19.47 10.74
N GLY A 442 -8.57 -19.70 11.56
CA GLY A 442 -9.22 -18.66 12.36
C GLY A 442 -9.89 -17.55 11.56
N GLY A 443 -9.95 -16.38 12.13
CA GLY A 443 -10.65 -15.25 11.55
C GLY A 443 -12.06 -15.08 12.09
N SER A 444 -13.06 -14.77 11.24
CA SER A 444 -14.46 -14.64 11.68
C SER A 444 -14.99 -15.93 12.34
N ASN A 445 -14.72 -17.09 11.77
CA ASN A 445 -14.95 -18.37 12.44
C ASN A 445 -13.67 -18.79 13.19
N ALA A 446 -13.52 -18.29 14.38
CA ALA A 446 -12.26 -18.19 15.13
C ALA A 446 -11.52 -19.50 15.43
N SER A 447 -12.17 -20.66 15.45
CA SER A 447 -11.52 -21.97 15.64
C SER A 447 -11.25 -22.70 14.35
N ARG A 448 -11.96 -22.38 13.28
CA ARG A 448 -11.93 -23.15 12.04
C ARG A 448 -10.57 -23.12 11.36
N ALA A 449 -10.27 -24.23 10.67
CA ALA A 449 -9.13 -24.30 9.78
C ALA A 449 -9.52 -25.02 8.49
N SER A 450 -9.00 -24.49 7.36
CA SER A 450 -9.29 -25.00 6.03
C SER A 450 -8.03 -25.10 5.22
N ILE A 451 -8.00 -26.03 4.28
CA ILE A 451 -6.90 -26.26 3.35
C ILE A 451 -7.42 -26.11 1.93
N TYR A 452 -6.75 -25.28 1.14
CA TYR A 452 -6.92 -25.21 -0.29
C TYR A 452 -5.87 -26.07 -0.99
N ASP A 453 -6.30 -26.94 -1.88
CA ASP A 453 -5.43 -27.77 -2.71
C ASP A 453 -5.44 -27.24 -4.15
N PRO A 454 -4.33 -26.64 -4.63
CA PRO A 454 -4.26 -26.11 -5.99
C PRO A 454 -4.24 -27.18 -7.08
N ALA A 455 -3.88 -28.44 -6.74
CA ALA A 455 -3.86 -29.55 -7.71
C ALA A 455 -5.27 -30.02 -8.09
N THR A 456 -6.19 -29.98 -7.13
CA THR A 456 -7.60 -30.38 -7.32
C THR A 456 -8.54 -29.20 -7.40
N ASP A 457 -8.03 -27.97 -7.21
CA ASP A 457 -8.81 -26.73 -7.13
C ASP A 457 -9.97 -26.85 -6.14
N SER A 458 -9.69 -27.36 -4.94
CA SER A 458 -10.72 -27.66 -3.94
C SER A 458 -10.32 -27.21 -2.53
N TRP A 459 -11.35 -26.92 -1.74
CA TRP A 459 -11.22 -26.62 -0.32
C TRP A 459 -11.70 -27.80 0.52
N SER A 460 -11.03 -28.03 1.65
CA SER A 460 -11.41 -29.02 2.64
C SER A 460 -11.20 -28.47 4.06
N SER A 461 -11.98 -28.95 5.00
CA SER A 461 -11.75 -28.65 6.43
C SER A 461 -10.59 -29.50 6.95
N THR A 462 -9.86 -28.98 7.94
CA THR A 462 -8.92 -29.74 8.78
C THR A 462 -9.33 -29.57 10.25
N ALA A 463 -8.58 -30.16 11.19
CA ALA A 463 -8.92 -30.02 12.61
C ALA A 463 -8.99 -28.55 13.03
N ASP A 464 -9.98 -28.24 13.83
CA ASP A 464 -10.15 -26.92 14.44
C ASP A 464 -9.01 -26.61 15.42
N MET A 465 -8.57 -25.35 15.51
CA MET A 465 -7.63 -24.89 16.53
C MET A 465 -8.21 -25.08 17.94
N ASN A 466 -7.35 -25.39 18.89
CA ASN A 466 -7.76 -25.48 20.31
C ASN A 466 -8.02 -24.09 20.93
N ILE A 467 -7.40 -23.03 20.39
CA ILE A 467 -7.55 -21.65 20.85
C ILE A 467 -8.18 -20.85 19.72
N THR A 468 -9.37 -20.31 19.98
CA THR A 468 -10.08 -19.45 19.03
C THR A 468 -9.30 -18.15 18.80
N ARG A 469 -9.11 -17.70 17.55
CA ARG A 469 -8.32 -16.52 17.22
C ARG A 469 -8.64 -15.91 15.85
N GLY A 470 -8.35 -14.64 15.68
CA GLY A 470 -8.33 -13.91 14.41
C GLY A 470 -7.29 -12.82 14.48
N TYR A 471 -6.66 -12.48 13.35
CA TYR A 471 -5.46 -11.63 13.25
C TYR A 471 -4.21 -12.27 13.85
N GLN A 472 -4.24 -13.59 14.07
CA GLN A 472 -3.04 -14.31 14.51
C GLN A 472 -1.94 -14.28 13.45
N ALA A 473 -0.72 -14.28 13.92
CA ALA A 473 0.43 -14.54 13.09
C ALA A 473 0.59 -16.06 12.86
N MET A 474 0.99 -16.43 11.65
CA MET A 474 1.26 -17.82 11.28
C MET A 474 2.54 -17.90 10.43
N THR A 475 3.31 -18.96 10.58
CA THR A 475 4.46 -19.28 9.73
C THR A 475 4.64 -20.80 9.65
N LEU A 476 5.19 -21.28 8.52
CA LEU A 476 5.61 -22.66 8.40
C LEU A 476 6.92 -22.89 9.16
N LEU A 477 7.05 -24.04 9.81
CA LEU A 477 8.25 -24.47 10.49
C LEU A 477 9.19 -25.28 9.54
N SER A 478 10.44 -25.43 9.93
CA SER A 478 11.44 -26.17 9.17
C SER A 478 11.16 -27.68 9.01
N ASN A 479 10.24 -28.23 9.80
CA ASN A 479 9.77 -29.62 9.69
C ASN A 479 8.47 -29.76 8.87
N GLY A 480 7.93 -28.66 8.32
CA GLY A 480 6.69 -28.66 7.54
C GLY A 480 5.43 -28.47 8.36
N ASP A 481 5.48 -28.43 9.69
CA ASP A 481 4.36 -28.07 10.56
C ASP A 481 4.09 -26.55 10.49
N ALA A 482 2.92 -26.10 10.95
CA ALA A 482 2.60 -24.69 10.99
C ALA A 482 2.44 -24.18 12.42
N PHE A 483 3.04 -23.05 12.74
CA PHE A 483 2.99 -22.41 14.06
C PHE A 483 2.14 -21.13 14.02
N VAL A 484 1.28 -20.95 15.04
CA VAL A 484 0.46 -19.74 15.23
C VAL A 484 0.68 -19.12 16.61
N LEU A 485 0.54 -17.78 16.69
CA LEU A 485 0.67 -17.02 17.93
C LEU A 485 -0.21 -15.76 17.88
N GLY A 486 -0.79 -15.38 19.03
CA GLY A 486 -1.59 -14.16 19.14
C GLY A 486 -2.96 -14.25 18.51
N GLY A 487 -3.59 -13.10 18.24
CA GLY A 487 -4.86 -13.01 17.53
C GLY A 487 -6.09 -12.86 18.39
N SER A 488 -6.10 -11.93 19.33
CA SER A 488 -7.25 -11.64 20.20
C SER A 488 -8.37 -10.83 19.52
N TRP A 489 -8.25 -10.53 18.22
CA TRP A 489 -9.31 -9.84 17.49
C TRP A 489 -10.63 -10.64 17.49
N SER A 490 -10.59 -11.96 17.48
CA SER A 490 -11.77 -12.80 17.56
C SER A 490 -11.60 -13.96 18.55
N GLY A 491 -12.73 -14.56 18.97
CA GLY A 491 -12.75 -15.67 19.91
C GLY A 491 -12.45 -15.25 21.36
N GLY A 492 -12.70 -14.00 21.71
CA GLY A 492 -12.46 -13.41 23.03
C GLY A 492 -11.01 -13.02 23.29
N ASP A 493 -10.78 -12.15 24.29
CA ASP A 493 -9.45 -11.73 24.70
C ASP A 493 -8.67 -12.88 25.34
N GLY A 494 -7.39 -12.97 25.06
CA GLY A 494 -6.36 -13.90 25.53
C GLY A 494 -6.73 -15.01 26.53
N PRO A 495 -5.79 -15.83 26.91
CA PRO A 495 -4.46 -15.94 26.37
C PRO A 495 -4.44 -16.64 25.00
N LYS A 496 -3.82 -16.03 24.02
CA LYS A 496 -3.64 -16.59 22.65
C LYS A 496 -2.25 -17.19 22.50
N ASN A 497 -1.93 -18.14 23.39
CA ASN A 497 -0.62 -18.81 23.40
C ASN A 497 -0.37 -19.55 22.10
N GLY A 498 0.88 -19.95 21.86
CA GLY A 498 1.28 -20.68 20.69
C GLY A 498 0.56 -22.00 20.51
N GLU A 499 0.31 -22.38 19.26
CA GLU A 499 -0.11 -23.74 18.85
C GLU A 499 0.65 -24.16 17.59
N VAL A 500 0.83 -25.46 17.44
CA VAL A 500 1.42 -26.07 16.25
C VAL A 500 0.40 -27.00 15.62
N TRP A 501 0.14 -26.80 14.31
CA TRP A 501 -0.57 -27.76 13.49
C TRP A 501 0.42 -28.74 12.86
N SER A 502 0.19 -30.03 13.03
CA SER A 502 1.05 -31.07 12.48
C SER A 502 0.63 -31.41 11.05
N ALA A 503 1.55 -31.29 10.12
CA ALA A 503 1.35 -31.68 8.72
C ALA A 503 1.12 -33.19 8.56
N ALA A 504 1.67 -34.01 9.47
CA ALA A 504 1.55 -35.45 9.42
C ALA A 504 0.21 -35.98 9.91
N THR A 505 -0.35 -35.38 10.98
CA THR A 505 -1.56 -35.87 11.64
C THR A 505 -2.78 -34.99 11.42
N HIS A 506 -2.57 -33.77 10.88
CA HIS A 506 -3.58 -32.72 10.70
C HIS A 506 -4.26 -32.33 12.03
N THR A 507 -3.53 -32.36 13.15
CA THR A 507 -4.03 -32.00 14.48
C THR A 507 -3.26 -30.86 15.10
N TRP A 508 -3.88 -30.19 16.08
CA TRP A 508 -3.28 -29.06 16.78
C TRP A 508 -2.75 -29.47 18.16
N ARG A 509 -1.55 -28.96 18.50
CA ARG A 509 -0.93 -29.08 19.81
C ARG A 509 -0.71 -27.69 20.40
N LYS A 510 -1.20 -27.47 21.64
CA LYS A 510 -0.95 -26.24 22.39
C LYS A 510 0.50 -26.16 22.85
N LEU A 511 1.00 -24.92 22.95
CA LEU A 511 2.32 -24.61 23.50
C LEU A 511 2.14 -23.74 24.77
N PRO A 512 1.89 -24.34 25.94
CA PRO A 512 1.70 -23.59 27.18
C PRO A 512 2.90 -22.70 27.55
N GLY A 513 4.11 -23.12 27.18
CA GLY A 513 5.35 -22.37 27.40
C GLY A 513 5.58 -21.20 26.44
N VAL A 514 4.65 -20.93 25.52
CA VAL A 514 4.72 -19.83 24.57
C VAL A 514 3.53 -18.88 24.77
N PRO A 515 3.47 -18.12 25.89
CA PRO A 515 2.43 -17.14 26.12
C PRO A 515 2.55 -15.96 25.15
N ALA A 516 1.44 -15.56 24.51
CA ALA A 516 1.41 -14.41 23.62
C ALA A 516 1.82 -13.11 24.31
N ALA A 517 1.55 -12.99 25.62
CA ALA A 517 1.89 -11.82 26.43
C ALA A 517 3.37 -11.40 26.36
N GLY A 518 4.29 -12.38 26.14
CA GLY A 518 5.72 -12.10 25.97
C GLY A 518 6.09 -11.41 24.67
N ALA A 519 5.19 -11.39 23.70
CA ALA A 519 5.42 -10.85 22.34
C ALA A 519 4.51 -9.66 22.00
N MET A 520 3.60 -9.27 22.89
CA MET A 520 2.63 -8.19 22.67
C MET A 520 3.29 -6.81 22.61
N THR A 521 2.67 -5.90 21.91
CA THR A 521 2.98 -4.47 21.94
C THR A 521 2.35 -3.80 23.17
N ALA A 522 2.66 -2.51 23.37
CA ALA A 522 1.99 -1.67 24.36
C ALA A 522 0.77 -0.94 23.79
N ASP A 523 0.07 -1.53 22.81
CA ASP A 523 -1.12 -0.92 22.22
C ASP A 523 -2.17 -0.62 23.30
N PRO A 524 -2.71 0.62 23.35
CA PRO A 524 -3.65 1.02 24.40
C PRO A 524 -5.00 0.28 24.37
N ALA A 525 -5.34 -0.39 23.25
CA ALA A 525 -6.52 -1.26 23.17
C ALA A 525 -6.31 -2.63 23.83
N GLY A 526 -5.14 -2.87 24.43
CA GLY A 526 -4.81 -4.11 25.14
C GLY A 526 -4.73 -5.32 24.21
N PRO A 527 -4.98 -6.55 24.73
CA PRO A 527 -4.83 -7.79 23.97
C PRO A 527 -5.59 -7.79 22.63
N TYR A 528 -6.77 -7.18 22.60
CA TYR A 528 -7.58 -7.07 21.37
C TYR A 528 -6.82 -6.56 20.15
N ARG A 529 -5.77 -5.72 20.34
CA ARG A 529 -4.89 -5.22 19.27
C ARG A 529 -3.43 -5.62 19.48
N ALA A 530 -2.95 -5.63 20.70
CA ALA A 530 -1.53 -5.75 21.03
C ALA A 530 -0.87 -7.05 20.58
N ASP A 531 -1.61 -8.12 20.37
CA ASP A 531 -1.13 -9.44 19.93
C ASP A 531 -1.44 -9.76 18.46
N ASN A 532 -1.89 -8.76 17.68
CA ASN A 532 -2.23 -8.96 16.26
C ASN A 532 -1.00 -8.85 15.35
N HIS A 533 -1.02 -9.59 14.24
CA HIS A 533 -0.08 -9.45 13.13
C HIS A 533 1.40 -9.49 13.54
N MET A 534 1.75 -10.41 14.46
CA MET A 534 3.15 -10.59 14.87
C MET A 534 4.03 -11.01 13.70
N TRP A 535 5.27 -10.51 13.68
CA TRP A 535 6.24 -10.87 12.65
C TRP A 535 7.02 -12.09 13.11
N LEU A 536 6.87 -13.17 12.38
CA LEU A 536 7.47 -14.46 12.68
C LEU A 536 8.46 -14.86 11.56
N HIS A 537 9.65 -15.27 11.94
CA HIS A 537 10.63 -15.82 11.01
C HIS A 537 11.11 -17.18 11.51
N ALA A 538 10.67 -18.24 10.84
CA ALA A 538 11.07 -19.60 11.16
C ALA A 538 12.53 -19.85 10.74
N THR A 539 13.25 -20.53 11.62
CA THR A 539 14.63 -20.97 11.44
C THR A 539 14.73 -22.49 11.63
N SER A 540 15.93 -23.04 11.64
CA SER A 540 16.16 -24.47 11.84
C SER A 540 15.63 -24.98 13.18
N ARG A 541 15.36 -26.30 13.25
CA ARG A 541 15.02 -27.05 14.48
C ARG A 541 13.79 -26.48 15.21
N GLY A 542 12.73 -26.13 14.49
CA GLY A 542 11.48 -25.64 15.09
C GLY A 542 11.62 -24.33 15.87
N ARG A 543 12.70 -23.57 15.67
CA ARG A 543 12.86 -22.24 16.28
C ARG A 543 12.25 -21.17 15.40
N VAL A 544 11.58 -20.21 16.05
CA VAL A 544 10.99 -19.04 15.41
C VAL A 544 11.52 -17.77 16.09
N LEU A 545 11.98 -16.80 15.33
CA LEU A 545 12.21 -15.47 15.81
C LEU A 545 10.91 -14.66 15.67
N GLN A 546 10.33 -14.23 16.77
CA GLN A 546 9.34 -13.16 16.78
C GLN A 546 10.13 -11.83 16.84
N LEU A 547 10.08 -11.05 15.74
CA LEU A 547 10.89 -9.84 15.59
C LEU A 547 10.06 -8.55 15.55
N GLY A 548 8.76 -8.65 15.78
CA GLY A 548 7.82 -7.52 15.82
C GLY A 548 6.37 -7.98 15.91
N PRO A 549 5.41 -7.03 15.93
CA PRO A 549 5.55 -5.56 15.91
C PRO A 549 6.05 -4.95 17.23
N SER A 550 6.10 -5.72 18.35
CA SER A 550 6.68 -5.24 19.61
C SER A 550 8.15 -4.83 19.42
N LYS A 551 8.61 -3.82 20.15
CA LYS A 551 10.04 -3.45 20.14
C LYS A 551 10.96 -4.58 20.63
N GLN A 552 10.45 -5.41 21.52
CA GLN A 552 11.14 -6.59 22.04
C GLN A 552 11.08 -7.72 21.01
N MET A 553 12.20 -8.32 20.68
CA MET A 553 12.28 -9.57 19.90
C MET A 553 12.39 -10.76 20.85
N ASN A 554 11.85 -11.91 20.41
CA ASN A 554 11.85 -13.14 21.20
C ASN A 554 12.22 -14.35 20.35
N TRP A 555 13.00 -15.25 20.93
CA TRP A 555 13.17 -16.61 20.41
C TRP A 555 12.08 -17.52 20.96
N ILE A 556 11.47 -18.27 20.09
CA ILE A 556 10.44 -19.26 20.39
C ILE A 556 10.96 -20.62 19.97
N THR A 557 10.79 -21.64 20.84
CA THR A 557 10.93 -23.05 20.47
C THR A 557 9.54 -23.68 20.42
N THR A 558 9.35 -24.63 19.51
CA THR A 558 8.03 -25.25 19.29
C THR A 558 7.99 -26.73 19.71
N ASP A 559 9.07 -27.27 20.25
CA ASP A 559 9.12 -28.65 20.76
C ASP A 559 8.49 -28.75 22.17
N GLY A 560 7.83 -29.88 22.47
CA GLY A 560 7.15 -30.11 23.76
C GLY A 560 6.13 -28.99 24.06
N ASP A 561 6.22 -28.40 25.23
CA ASP A 561 5.38 -27.27 25.66
C ASP A 561 5.79 -25.91 25.04
N GLY A 562 6.91 -25.89 24.30
CA GLY A 562 7.50 -24.70 23.76
C GLY A 562 8.12 -23.77 24.80
N THR A 563 8.88 -22.78 24.34
CA THR A 563 9.40 -21.70 25.20
C THR A 563 9.39 -20.39 24.45
N ILE A 564 9.28 -19.27 25.14
CA ILE A 564 9.54 -17.93 24.61
C ILE A 564 10.58 -17.24 25.49
N THR A 565 11.64 -16.71 24.87
CA THR A 565 12.76 -16.07 25.58
C THR A 565 13.16 -14.78 24.88
N PRO A 566 13.49 -13.70 25.63
CA PRO A 566 13.93 -12.44 25.04
C PRO A 566 15.16 -12.60 24.13
N ALA A 567 15.09 -12.04 22.93
CA ALA A 567 16.18 -12.01 21.95
C ALA A 567 16.85 -10.63 21.79
N GLY A 568 16.39 -9.62 22.53
CA GLY A 568 16.85 -8.24 22.43
C GLY A 568 15.80 -7.34 21.80
N THR A 569 16.18 -6.12 21.47
CA THR A 569 15.27 -5.11 20.89
C THR A 569 15.68 -4.77 19.47
N ARG A 570 14.73 -4.23 18.68
CA ARG A 570 15.01 -3.68 17.35
C ARG A 570 15.66 -2.30 17.45
N ALA A 571 16.90 -2.23 17.97
CA ALA A 571 17.65 -0.99 18.19
C ALA A 571 16.82 0.07 18.94
N ASP A 572 16.67 1.29 18.37
CA ASP A 572 15.86 2.38 18.90
C ASP A 572 14.40 2.37 18.37
N SER A 573 13.97 1.28 17.70
CA SER A 573 12.61 1.18 17.21
C SER A 573 11.60 1.16 18.36
N PRO A 574 10.53 1.94 18.30
CA PRO A 574 9.35 1.71 19.14
C PRO A 574 8.59 0.45 18.71
N ASP A 575 7.48 0.16 19.36
CA ASP A 575 6.47 -0.75 18.82
C ASP A 575 6.02 -0.25 17.43
N ALA A 576 5.76 -1.18 16.51
CA ALA A 576 5.56 -0.88 15.10
C ALA A 576 4.36 -1.66 14.53
N MET A 577 3.17 -1.45 15.15
CA MET A 577 1.94 -2.07 14.69
C MET A 577 1.71 -1.79 13.20
N ASN A 578 1.28 -2.84 12.47
CA ASN A 578 0.99 -2.76 11.04
C ASN A 578 2.18 -2.32 10.15
N GLY A 579 3.41 -2.52 10.65
CA GLY A 579 4.62 -2.46 9.85
C GLY A 579 4.92 -3.81 9.20
N ASN A 580 6.12 -3.95 8.62
CA ASN A 580 6.52 -5.14 7.88
C ASN A 580 7.84 -5.75 8.34
N ALA A 581 8.00 -7.04 8.06
CA ALA A 581 9.26 -7.76 8.17
C ALA A 581 9.45 -8.66 6.95
N VAL A 582 10.63 -8.63 6.33
CA VAL A 582 10.95 -9.36 5.09
C VAL A 582 12.33 -9.98 5.17
N SER A 583 12.48 -11.27 4.84
CA SER A 583 13.76 -11.93 4.71
C SER A 583 14.32 -11.75 3.30
N TYR A 584 15.32 -10.86 3.15
CA TYR A 584 15.88 -10.49 1.85
C TYR A 584 17.16 -11.27 1.48
N ASP A 585 17.80 -11.90 2.45
CA ASP A 585 19.00 -12.71 2.29
C ASP A 585 19.07 -13.77 3.40
N ILE A 586 19.96 -14.74 3.29
CA ILE A 586 20.14 -15.79 4.28
C ILE A 586 20.51 -15.16 5.63
N GLY A 587 19.65 -15.37 6.62
CA GLY A 587 19.81 -14.81 7.96
C GLY A 587 19.73 -13.31 8.06
N LYS A 588 19.24 -12.59 7.04
CA LYS A 588 19.09 -11.13 7.05
C LYS A 588 17.65 -10.73 6.76
N LEU A 589 17.11 -9.91 7.63
CA LEU A 589 15.75 -9.40 7.52
C LEU A 589 15.74 -7.87 7.49
N LEU A 590 14.75 -7.31 6.82
CA LEU A 590 14.41 -5.89 6.87
C LEU A 590 13.10 -5.74 7.65
N THR A 591 13.06 -4.82 8.60
CA THR A 591 11.82 -4.38 9.25
C THR A 591 11.61 -2.90 8.99
N LEU A 592 10.38 -2.48 8.76
CA LEU A 592 10.10 -1.10 8.34
C LEU A 592 8.68 -0.65 8.70
N GLY A 593 8.54 0.67 8.85
CA GLY A 593 7.24 1.31 9.05
C GLY A 593 6.55 0.91 10.35
N GLY A 594 5.23 0.99 10.33
CA GLY A 594 4.36 0.74 11.47
C GLY A 594 4.15 1.97 12.35
N ALA A 595 3.28 1.83 13.33
CA ALA A 595 2.92 2.88 14.28
C ALA A 595 2.97 2.34 15.73
N PRO A 596 3.11 3.21 16.75
CA PRO A 596 3.12 2.75 18.14
C PRO A 596 1.84 2.03 18.58
N ALA A 597 0.71 2.35 17.95
CA ALA A 597 -0.57 1.68 18.15
C ALA A 597 -1.20 1.29 16.82
N TYR A 598 -2.21 0.43 16.88
CA TYR A 598 -2.88 -0.13 15.70
C TYR A 598 -3.52 0.94 14.81
N GLN A 599 -4.00 2.00 15.42
CA GLN A 599 -4.69 3.09 14.72
C GLN A 599 -4.51 4.44 15.42
N ASN A 600 -4.80 5.54 14.70
CA ASN A 600 -4.87 6.93 15.20
C ASN A 600 -3.57 7.46 15.82
N THR A 601 -2.43 6.86 15.49
CA THR A 601 -1.10 7.34 15.88
C THR A 601 -0.21 7.50 14.66
N PRO A 602 0.64 8.52 14.57
CA PRO A 602 1.52 8.70 13.43
C PRO A 602 2.41 7.48 13.20
N ALA A 603 2.48 7.02 11.95
CA ALA A 603 3.38 5.97 11.53
C ALA A 603 4.84 6.46 11.52
N THR A 604 5.78 5.54 11.36
CA THR A 604 7.19 5.86 11.21
C THR A 604 7.69 5.57 9.79
N ARG A 605 8.71 6.32 9.36
CA ARG A 605 9.49 6.04 8.14
C ARG A 605 10.73 5.20 8.39
N ARG A 606 11.02 4.86 9.65
CA ARG A 606 12.22 4.14 10.05
C ARG A 606 12.25 2.72 9.52
N ALA A 607 13.46 2.27 9.18
CA ALA A 607 13.71 0.89 8.79
C ALA A 607 14.99 0.36 9.47
N TYR A 608 15.01 -0.96 9.70
CA TYR A 608 16.11 -1.64 10.39
C TYR A 608 16.42 -2.95 9.68
N THR A 609 17.70 -3.23 9.50
CA THR A 609 18.16 -4.57 9.17
C THR A 609 18.32 -5.38 10.45
N VAL A 610 17.97 -6.66 10.41
CA VAL A 610 18.18 -7.61 11.51
C VAL A 610 19.05 -8.75 10.97
N ASP A 611 20.25 -8.91 11.53
CA ASP A 611 21.21 -9.94 11.14
C ASP A 611 21.22 -11.07 12.16
N LEU A 612 21.00 -12.30 11.71
CA LEU A 612 20.99 -13.53 12.50
C LEU A 612 22.31 -14.31 12.40
N ASN A 613 23.24 -13.90 11.53
CA ASN A 613 24.47 -14.64 11.23
C ASN A 613 25.55 -14.48 12.31
N GLY A 614 25.36 -13.57 13.26
CA GLY A 614 26.32 -13.25 14.33
C GLY A 614 26.35 -14.20 15.53
N GLY A 615 25.80 -15.43 15.45
CA GLY A 615 26.01 -16.46 16.49
C GLY A 615 25.06 -16.42 17.68
N GLY A 616 23.77 -16.23 17.47
CA GLY A 616 22.72 -16.55 18.46
C GLY A 616 21.86 -15.40 18.94
N ARG A 617 22.31 -14.15 18.93
CA ARG A 617 21.49 -12.97 19.20
C ARG A 617 21.26 -12.16 17.93
N PRO A 618 19.99 -11.85 17.56
CA PRO A 618 19.72 -10.96 16.46
C PRO A 618 20.35 -9.57 16.69
N ILE A 619 21.00 -9.02 15.65
CA ILE A 619 21.60 -7.69 15.68
C ILE A 619 20.75 -6.78 14.81
N ALA A 620 20.02 -5.87 15.42
CA ALA A 620 19.23 -4.87 14.70
C ALA A 620 20.04 -3.57 14.50
N THR A 621 20.12 -3.11 13.27
CA THR A 621 20.82 -1.87 12.89
C THR A 621 19.90 -0.98 12.07
N ARG A 622 19.82 0.31 12.39
CA ARG A 622 19.07 1.26 11.58
C ARG A 622 19.68 1.37 10.19
N THR A 623 18.84 1.32 9.17
CA THR A 623 19.20 1.58 7.77
C THR A 623 18.63 2.93 7.32
N GLY A 624 18.66 3.25 6.02
CA GLY A 624 18.05 4.48 5.51
C GLY A 624 16.55 4.53 5.79
N ASP A 625 16.02 5.72 6.02
CA ASP A 625 14.59 5.93 6.22
C ASP A 625 13.84 5.94 4.88
N MET A 626 12.57 5.51 4.88
CA MET A 626 11.64 5.74 3.78
C MET A 626 11.38 7.24 3.60
N ALA A 627 11.00 7.66 2.41
CA ALA A 627 10.58 9.04 2.16
C ALA A 627 9.27 9.37 2.89
N ALA A 628 8.33 8.41 2.97
CA ALA A 628 7.07 8.58 3.67
C ALA A 628 6.94 7.61 4.86
N ALA A 629 6.39 8.10 5.97
CA ALA A 629 5.96 7.24 7.07
C ALA A 629 4.77 6.39 6.64
N ARG A 630 4.75 5.11 7.02
CA ARG A 630 3.65 4.22 6.63
C ARG A 630 3.39 3.07 7.59
N ALA A 631 2.11 2.84 7.87
CA ALA A 631 1.55 1.63 8.45
C ALA A 631 0.53 1.04 7.46
N PHE A 632 0.15 -0.23 7.58
CA PHE A 632 -0.69 -0.95 6.61
C PHE A 632 -0.08 -1.07 5.20
N SER A 633 1.23 -0.87 5.07
CA SER A 633 1.93 -1.12 3.80
C SER A 633 2.20 -2.61 3.60
N ASN A 634 2.50 -3.00 2.37
CA ASN A 634 2.95 -4.35 2.04
C ASN A 634 4.37 -4.29 1.51
N SER A 635 5.24 -5.21 1.94
CA SER A 635 6.60 -5.31 1.43
C SER A 635 6.84 -6.65 0.75
N VAL A 636 7.57 -6.61 -0.36
CA VAL A 636 7.81 -7.75 -1.25
C VAL A 636 9.30 -7.84 -1.54
N VAL A 637 9.93 -8.98 -1.21
CA VAL A 637 11.30 -9.23 -1.61
C VAL A 637 11.36 -9.61 -3.09
N LEU A 638 12.30 -9.00 -3.80
CA LEU A 638 12.51 -9.18 -5.23
C LEU A 638 13.65 -10.17 -5.52
N PRO A 639 13.72 -10.75 -6.72
CA PRO A 639 14.75 -11.72 -7.09
C PRO A 639 16.19 -11.22 -6.92
N ASP A 640 16.44 -9.92 -7.10
CA ASP A 640 17.74 -9.28 -6.93
C ASP A 640 18.09 -8.96 -5.46
N GLY A 641 17.19 -9.23 -4.52
CA GLY A 641 17.35 -9.00 -3.09
C GLY A 641 16.90 -7.64 -2.60
N LYS A 642 16.44 -6.76 -3.48
CA LYS A 642 15.79 -5.52 -3.08
C LYS A 642 14.41 -5.80 -2.49
N VAL A 643 13.88 -4.84 -1.73
CA VAL A 643 12.55 -4.93 -1.12
C VAL A 643 11.70 -3.75 -1.59
N ALA A 644 10.61 -4.05 -2.28
CA ALA A 644 9.63 -3.05 -2.69
C ALA A 644 8.53 -2.91 -1.62
N VAL A 645 8.10 -1.68 -1.34
CA VAL A 645 7.12 -1.33 -0.32
C VAL A 645 5.97 -0.57 -0.95
N PHE A 646 4.76 -1.09 -0.84
CA PHE A 646 3.56 -0.59 -1.50
C PHE A 646 2.54 -0.08 -0.50
N GLY A 647 1.93 1.07 -0.80
CA GLY A 647 0.80 1.60 -0.04
C GLY A 647 1.12 2.00 1.39
N GLY A 648 0.12 1.85 2.23
CA GLY A 648 0.11 2.25 3.63
C GLY A 648 -0.45 3.65 3.86
N GLN A 649 -0.44 4.07 5.12
CA GLN A 649 -0.95 5.36 5.60
C GLN A 649 0.06 6.02 6.53
N GLU A 650 0.21 7.34 6.44
CA GLU A 650 1.04 8.13 7.37
C GLU A 650 0.46 8.15 8.80
N THR A 651 -0.86 8.08 8.91
CA THR A 651 -1.59 7.82 10.15
C THR A 651 -2.56 6.68 9.89
N PRO A 652 -2.38 5.51 10.51
CA PRO A 652 -3.25 4.37 10.28
C PRO A 652 -4.66 4.63 10.77
N VAL A 653 -5.61 4.56 9.87
CA VAL A 653 -7.04 4.61 10.15
C VAL A 653 -7.70 3.50 9.34
N PRO A 654 -8.11 2.38 9.96
CA PRO A 654 -8.80 1.31 9.26
C PRO A 654 -10.01 1.84 8.47
N PHE A 655 -10.25 1.28 7.29
CA PHE A 655 -11.37 1.65 6.41
C PHE A 655 -11.37 3.11 5.95
N SER A 656 -10.19 3.69 5.79
CA SER A 656 -10.00 5.06 5.29
C SER A 656 -8.88 5.09 4.28
N ASP A 657 -9.02 5.92 3.25
CA ASP A 657 -7.96 6.27 2.31
C ASP A 657 -7.26 7.59 2.68
N ALA A 658 -7.67 8.22 3.77
CA ALA A 658 -7.00 9.42 4.27
C ALA A 658 -5.53 9.12 4.61
N THR A 659 -4.64 10.04 4.29
CA THR A 659 -3.18 9.92 4.48
C THR A 659 -2.55 8.71 3.77
N SER A 660 -3.17 8.22 2.68
CA SER A 660 -2.62 7.14 1.87
C SER A 660 -1.29 7.51 1.24
N VAL A 661 -0.31 6.63 1.33
CA VAL A 661 0.98 6.78 0.67
C VAL A 661 0.90 6.17 -0.72
N MET A 662 0.74 7.03 -1.73
CA MET A 662 0.53 6.61 -3.12
C MET A 662 1.81 6.27 -3.87
N THR A 663 2.98 6.75 -3.40
CA THR A 663 4.26 6.49 -4.03
C THR A 663 4.96 5.32 -3.33
N PRO A 664 5.06 4.15 -3.96
CA PRO A 664 5.84 3.04 -3.43
C PRO A 664 7.32 3.37 -3.40
N GLU A 665 8.08 2.59 -2.65
CA GLU A 665 9.53 2.76 -2.54
C GLU A 665 10.23 1.41 -2.66
N ILE A 666 11.47 1.40 -3.14
CA ILE A 666 12.31 0.21 -3.18
C ILE A 666 13.56 0.44 -2.35
N TRP A 667 13.80 -0.47 -1.40
CA TRP A 667 15.01 -0.49 -0.58
C TRP A 667 16.08 -1.37 -1.24
N ASP A 668 17.31 -0.84 -1.29
CA ASP A 668 18.46 -1.55 -1.85
C ASP A 668 19.41 -1.98 -0.71
N PRO A 669 19.63 -3.29 -0.50
CA PRO A 669 20.51 -3.79 0.56
C PRO A 669 21.99 -3.39 0.40
N ALA A 670 22.44 -3.09 -0.82
CA ALA A 670 23.82 -2.70 -1.07
C ALA A 670 24.10 -1.27 -0.58
N THR A 671 23.11 -0.38 -0.65
CA THR A 671 23.25 1.02 -0.25
C THR A 671 22.54 1.35 1.06
N GLY A 672 21.60 0.52 1.49
CA GLY A 672 20.72 0.76 2.63
C GLY A 672 19.71 1.88 2.40
N ARG A 673 19.47 2.29 1.15
CA ARG A 673 18.63 3.45 0.81
C ARG A 673 17.33 3.04 0.15
N PHE A 674 16.30 3.87 0.36
CA PHE A 674 15.04 3.80 -0.35
C PHE A 674 15.04 4.73 -1.56
N THR A 675 14.43 4.27 -2.65
CA THR A 675 14.22 5.05 -3.89
C THR A 675 12.73 5.03 -4.22
N PRO A 676 12.11 6.18 -4.51
CA PRO A 676 10.71 6.23 -4.93
C PRO A 676 10.47 5.46 -6.22
N LEU A 677 9.33 4.81 -6.32
CA LEU A 677 8.83 4.12 -7.51
C LEU A 677 7.66 4.88 -8.14
N ALA A 678 7.19 4.42 -9.28
CA ALA A 678 6.04 4.99 -9.97
C ALA A 678 4.78 4.98 -9.07
N THR A 679 4.10 6.12 -9.01
CA THR A 679 2.92 6.34 -8.16
C THR A 679 1.76 5.43 -8.54
N MET A 680 1.10 4.85 -7.56
CA MET A 680 -0.10 4.04 -7.73
C MET A 680 -1.31 4.89 -8.12
N ALA A 681 -2.21 4.31 -8.90
CA ALA A 681 -3.48 4.96 -9.26
C ALA A 681 -4.57 4.79 -8.18
N VAL A 682 -4.44 3.76 -7.32
CA VAL A 682 -5.44 3.39 -6.31
C VAL A 682 -4.77 3.27 -4.95
N PRO A 683 -5.35 3.84 -3.89
CA PRO A 683 -4.87 3.65 -2.53
C PRO A 683 -4.79 2.16 -2.15
N ARG A 684 -3.71 1.79 -1.45
CA ARG A 684 -3.51 0.44 -0.91
C ARG A 684 -3.21 0.57 0.57
N THR A 685 -4.26 0.57 1.36
CA THR A 685 -4.23 0.81 2.81
C THR A 685 -4.63 -0.45 3.57
N TYR A 686 -5.38 -0.33 4.65
CA TYR A 686 -5.88 -1.45 5.44
C TYR A 686 -6.59 -2.49 4.58
N HIS A 687 -6.25 -3.79 4.73
CA HIS A 687 -6.72 -4.92 3.93
C HIS A 687 -6.19 -4.96 2.47
N SER A 688 -5.12 -4.24 2.16
CA SER A 688 -4.42 -4.46 0.90
C SER A 688 -3.42 -5.60 0.98
N THR A 689 -3.04 -6.14 -0.17
CA THR A 689 -2.06 -7.22 -0.33
C THR A 689 -1.06 -6.91 -1.43
N ALA A 690 0.15 -7.50 -1.36
CA ALA A 690 1.09 -7.52 -2.47
C ALA A 690 1.91 -8.81 -2.47
N ASN A 691 2.18 -9.36 -3.66
CA ASN A 691 2.92 -10.60 -3.85
C ASN A 691 3.82 -10.54 -5.08
N LEU A 692 5.03 -11.11 -4.98
CA LEU A 692 5.89 -11.38 -6.12
C LEU A 692 5.25 -12.46 -7.01
N LEU A 693 5.17 -12.18 -8.30
CA LEU A 693 4.62 -13.11 -9.30
C LEU A 693 5.73 -13.93 -9.97
N PRO A 694 5.41 -15.10 -10.57
CA PRO A 694 6.40 -15.93 -11.24
C PRO A 694 7.18 -15.26 -12.36
N ASP A 695 6.62 -14.24 -12.99
CA ASP A 695 7.28 -13.46 -14.02
C ASP A 695 8.19 -12.32 -13.48
N GLY A 696 8.32 -12.22 -12.16
CA GLY A 696 9.14 -11.20 -11.50
C GLY A 696 8.44 -9.85 -11.33
N ARG A 697 7.20 -9.71 -11.76
CA ARG A 697 6.36 -8.54 -11.46
C ARG A 697 5.72 -8.68 -10.08
N VAL A 698 5.06 -7.64 -9.60
CA VAL A 698 4.40 -7.63 -8.29
C VAL A 698 2.92 -7.32 -8.45
N PHE A 699 2.05 -8.17 -7.94
CA PHE A 699 0.64 -7.87 -7.76
C PHE A 699 0.46 -6.97 -6.53
N SER A 700 -0.39 -5.95 -6.62
CA SER A 700 -0.89 -5.17 -5.49
C SER A 700 -2.37 -4.92 -5.64
N GLY A 701 -3.15 -5.29 -4.63
CA GLY A 701 -4.61 -5.22 -4.71
C GLY A 701 -5.29 -5.07 -3.35
N GLY A 702 -6.60 -4.86 -3.37
CA GLY A 702 -7.41 -4.73 -2.18
C GLY A 702 -7.33 -3.38 -1.49
N GLY A 703 -7.88 -3.33 -0.31
CA GLY A 703 -8.13 -2.18 0.56
C GLY A 703 -9.61 -2.08 0.90
N GLY A 704 -9.94 -1.73 2.15
CA GLY A 704 -11.32 -1.59 2.62
C GLY A 704 -11.94 -2.88 3.15
N LEU A 705 -13.04 -3.33 2.64
CA LEU A 705 -13.97 -4.38 3.09
C LEU A 705 -14.93 -3.90 4.18
N CYS A 706 -15.51 -2.72 4.02
CA CYS A 706 -16.38 -2.06 5.00
C CYS A 706 -17.83 -1.89 4.52
N GLY A 707 -18.26 -2.64 3.52
CA GLY A 707 -19.62 -2.57 2.98
C GLY A 707 -19.80 -1.40 2.04
N ASP A 708 -20.79 -0.57 2.31
CA ASP A 708 -21.11 0.58 1.44
C ASP A 708 -20.18 1.78 1.69
N CYS A 709 -18.87 1.55 1.66
CA CYS A 709 -17.85 2.57 1.87
C CYS A 709 -17.03 2.82 0.59
N ALA A 710 -16.50 4.02 0.44
CA ALA A 710 -15.71 4.42 -0.74
C ALA A 710 -14.32 3.78 -0.78
N THR A 711 -13.85 3.19 0.32
CA THR A 711 -12.52 2.59 0.45
C THR A 711 -12.45 1.12 0.04
N ASN A 712 -13.55 0.54 -0.46
CA ASN A 712 -13.58 -0.82 -0.98
C ASN A 712 -12.96 -0.89 -2.37
N HIS A 713 -11.72 -1.34 -2.45
CA HIS A 713 -11.00 -1.49 -3.70
C HIS A 713 -11.11 -2.92 -4.24
N LEU A 714 -12.18 -3.20 -4.98
CA LEU A 714 -12.41 -4.48 -5.69
C LEU A 714 -11.55 -4.54 -6.95
N ASN A 715 -10.25 -4.35 -6.78
CA ASN A 715 -9.31 -4.32 -7.90
C ASN A 715 -7.87 -4.62 -7.46
N GLY A 716 -7.04 -4.88 -8.46
CA GLY A 716 -5.60 -5.00 -8.29
C GLY A 716 -4.88 -4.45 -9.51
N SER A 717 -3.59 -4.23 -9.38
CA SER A 717 -2.70 -3.82 -10.47
C SER A 717 -1.41 -4.61 -10.38
N ILE A 718 -0.75 -4.81 -11.52
CA ILE A 718 0.55 -5.47 -11.59
C ILE A 718 1.62 -4.39 -11.80
N PHE A 719 2.57 -4.33 -10.89
CA PHE A 719 3.74 -3.46 -10.96
C PHE A 719 4.89 -4.19 -11.66
N THR A 720 5.47 -3.57 -12.68
CA THR A 720 6.68 -4.02 -13.36
C THR A 720 7.88 -3.31 -12.73
N PRO A 721 8.73 -4.03 -11.97
CA PRO A 721 9.87 -3.42 -11.30
C PRO A 721 10.92 -2.87 -12.28
N PRO A 722 11.76 -1.91 -11.84
CA PRO A 722 12.79 -1.25 -12.66
C PRO A 722 13.72 -2.21 -13.37
N TYR A 723 14.07 -3.33 -12.75
CA TYR A 723 15.00 -4.31 -13.34
C TYR A 723 14.48 -4.97 -14.62
N LEU A 724 13.17 -4.89 -14.91
CA LEU A 724 12.55 -5.45 -16.12
C LEU A 724 12.46 -4.44 -17.27
N LEU A 725 12.77 -3.16 -17.05
CA LEU A 725 12.45 -2.09 -17.97
C LEU A 725 13.70 -1.33 -18.43
N ASN A 726 13.71 -0.97 -19.71
CA ASN A 726 14.62 0.02 -20.28
C ASN A 726 14.11 1.44 -19.96
N PRO A 727 14.96 2.48 -20.13
CA PRO A 727 14.55 3.88 -19.94
C PRO A 727 13.36 4.31 -20.81
N ASP A 728 13.19 3.70 -21.98
CA ASP A 728 12.08 3.96 -22.90
C ASP A 728 10.80 3.19 -22.55
N GLY A 729 10.80 2.38 -21.46
CA GLY A 729 9.68 1.57 -21.02
C GLY A 729 9.53 0.22 -21.71
N THR A 730 10.37 -0.09 -22.68
CA THR A 730 10.40 -1.44 -23.27
C THR A 730 10.96 -2.46 -22.25
N GLU A 731 10.56 -3.71 -22.39
CA GLU A 731 11.10 -4.77 -21.53
C GLU A 731 12.58 -5.04 -21.85
N ARG A 732 13.38 -5.23 -20.80
CA ARG A 732 14.78 -5.66 -20.92
C ARG A 732 14.86 -7.12 -21.35
N THR A 733 15.89 -7.45 -22.13
CA THR A 733 16.16 -8.85 -22.48
C THR A 733 16.45 -9.66 -21.22
N ARG A 734 15.68 -10.72 -21.02
CA ARG A 734 15.72 -11.57 -19.83
C ARG A 734 16.48 -12.86 -20.13
N PRO A 735 17.26 -13.39 -19.19
CA PRO A 735 17.77 -14.75 -19.29
C PRO A 735 16.59 -15.75 -19.27
N VAL A 736 16.75 -16.88 -19.93
CA VAL A 736 15.74 -17.93 -20.00
C VAL A 736 16.30 -19.21 -19.39
N ILE A 737 15.62 -19.75 -18.39
CA ILE A 737 15.92 -21.10 -17.89
C ILE A 737 15.33 -22.11 -18.89
N THR A 738 16.22 -22.76 -19.66
CA THR A 738 15.84 -23.68 -20.75
C THR A 738 15.63 -25.11 -20.28
N SER A 739 16.28 -25.51 -19.18
CA SER A 739 16.02 -26.80 -18.55
C SER A 739 14.64 -26.84 -17.89
N THR A 740 14.09 -28.05 -17.75
CA THR A 740 12.91 -28.31 -16.91
C THR A 740 13.41 -28.91 -15.59
N PRO A 741 13.49 -28.08 -14.51
CA PRO A 741 13.87 -28.61 -13.21
C PRO A 741 12.86 -29.68 -12.74
N PRO A 742 13.28 -30.64 -11.90
CA PRO A 742 12.32 -31.55 -11.27
C PRO A 742 11.32 -30.75 -10.43
N ALA A 743 10.08 -31.23 -10.37
CA ALA A 743 9.02 -30.58 -9.61
C ALA A 743 9.35 -30.53 -8.10
N HIS A 744 10.11 -31.51 -7.59
CA HIS A 744 10.58 -31.56 -6.22
C HIS A 744 12.11 -31.69 -6.19
N VAL A 745 12.76 -30.89 -5.31
CA VAL A 745 14.22 -30.82 -5.14
C VAL A 745 14.53 -30.98 -3.66
N ALA A 746 15.32 -32.01 -3.34
CA ALA A 746 15.68 -32.30 -1.95
C ALA A 746 16.64 -31.25 -1.38
N LEU A 747 16.53 -30.98 -0.09
CA LEU A 747 17.50 -30.18 0.66
C LEU A 747 18.89 -30.79 0.58
N GLY A 748 19.93 -29.96 0.48
CA GLY A 748 21.33 -30.36 0.36
C GLY A 748 21.71 -30.99 -0.99
N SER A 749 20.77 -31.08 -1.93
CA SER A 749 21.05 -31.65 -3.26
C SER A 749 21.68 -30.62 -4.21
N THR A 750 22.17 -31.13 -5.34
CA THR A 750 22.62 -30.30 -6.47
C THR A 750 21.55 -30.30 -7.54
N LEU A 751 21.15 -29.13 -7.97
CA LEU A 751 20.15 -28.92 -9.03
C LEU A 751 20.84 -28.49 -10.33
N PRO A 752 20.85 -29.34 -11.39
CA PRO A 752 21.34 -28.91 -12.70
C PRO A 752 20.34 -27.97 -13.38
N VAL A 753 20.85 -26.84 -13.88
CA VAL A 753 20.06 -25.83 -14.59
C VAL A 753 20.80 -25.41 -15.84
N SER A 754 20.06 -25.29 -16.95
CA SER A 754 20.57 -24.71 -18.20
C SER A 754 19.86 -23.39 -18.50
N THR A 755 20.59 -22.45 -19.08
CA THR A 755 20.04 -21.14 -19.48
C THR A 755 20.43 -20.83 -20.93
N GLY A 756 19.56 -20.05 -21.62
CA GLY A 756 19.78 -19.64 -23.02
C GLY A 756 20.81 -18.52 -23.19
N SER A 757 21.27 -17.91 -22.10
CA SER A 757 22.28 -16.85 -22.05
C SER A 757 23.04 -16.91 -20.74
N PRO A 758 24.25 -16.30 -20.65
CA PRO A 758 25.03 -16.25 -19.41
C PRO A 758 24.24 -15.61 -18.26
N VAL A 759 24.39 -16.15 -17.05
CA VAL A 759 23.79 -15.63 -15.82
C VAL A 759 24.85 -15.45 -14.75
N SER A 760 24.65 -14.47 -13.87
CA SER A 760 25.58 -14.11 -12.80
C SER A 760 25.09 -14.52 -11.41
N ALA A 761 23.81 -14.85 -11.26
CA ALA A 761 23.23 -15.27 -9.98
C ALA A 761 22.00 -16.15 -10.17
N PHE A 762 21.70 -16.93 -9.13
CA PHE A 762 20.44 -17.66 -8.98
C PHE A 762 19.85 -17.35 -7.61
N ALA A 763 18.54 -17.28 -7.54
CA ALA A 763 17.81 -17.09 -6.29
C ALA A 763 16.52 -17.92 -6.27
N LEU A 764 16.25 -18.50 -5.10
CA LEU A 764 14.93 -18.99 -4.75
C LEU A 764 14.19 -17.90 -4.01
N VAL A 765 12.98 -17.58 -4.43
CA VAL A 765 12.06 -16.76 -3.65
C VAL A 765 10.85 -17.61 -3.31
N ARG A 766 10.57 -17.76 -2.00
CA ARG A 766 9.41 -18.54 -1.57
C ARG A 766 8.12 -17.88 -2.06
N SER A 767 7.18 -18.67 -2.57
CA SER A 767 5.85 -18.18 -2.94
C SER A 767 5.22 -17.45 -1.77
N GLY A 768 4.64 -16.28 -2.02
CA GLY A 768 4.07 -15.40 -1.00
C GLY A 768 2.61 -15.71 -0.70
N ALA A 769 2.21 -15.49 0.56
CA ALA A 769 0.81 -15.45 1.00
C ALA A 769 0.62 -14.26 1.94
N ALA A 770 -0.10 -13.24 1.48
CA ALA A 770 -0.20 -11.96 2.16
C ALA A 770 -1.60 -11.71 2.70
N THR A 771 -1.68 -11.17 3.91
CA THR A 771 -2.88 -10.59 4.51
C THR A 771 -2.48 -9.56 5.57
N HIS A 772 -3.23 -8.46 5.70
CA HIS A 772 -3.04 -7.47 6.76
C HIS A 772 -1.58 -7.02 6.96
N SER A 773 -0.90 -6.68 5.86
CA SER A 773 0.50 -6.23 5.85
C SER A 773 1.52 -7.32 6.23
N THR A 774 1.14 -8.57 6.37
CA THR A 774 2.06 -9.64 6.76
C THR A 774 2.14 -10.74 5.71
N ASP A 775 3.38 -11.19 5.46
CA ASP A 775 3.73 -12.44 4.79
C ASP A 775 4.95 -13.02 5.53
N ASN A 776 4.68 -13.85 6.54
CA ASN A 776 5.72 -14.37 7.43
C ASN A 776 6.56 -15.49 6.79
N ASP A 777 6.09 -16.07 5.71
CA ASP A 777 6.80 -17.15 5.01
C ASP A 777 7.70 -16.62 3.89
N GLN A 778 7.54 -15.35 3.50
CA GLN A 778 8.29 -14.74 2.42
C GLN A 778 9.79 -14.68 2.74
N ARG A 779 10.60 -15.26 1.85
CA ARG A 779 12.06 -15.22 1.96
C ARG A 779 12.72 -15.37 0.61
N ARG A 780 13.88 -14.73 0.46
CA ARG A 780 14.80 -14.94 -0.65
C ARG A 780 16.02 -15.70 -0.18
N VAL A 781 16.40 -16.71 -0.95
CA VAL A 781 17.58 -17.56 -0.71
C VAL A 781 18.47 -17.48 -1.96
N PRO A 782 19.56 -16.67 -1.93
CA PRO A 782 20.56 -16.69 -2.99
C PRO A 782 21.25 -18.05 -3.01
N LEU A 783 21.43 -18.61 -4.21
CA LEU A 783 22.04 -19.92 -4.39
C LEU A 783 23.51 -19.79 -4.80
N THR A 784 24.39 -20.55 -4.16
CA THR A 784 25.72 -20.80 -4.70
C THR A 784 25.62 -21.76 -5.88
N PHE A 785 26.47 -21.58 -6.88
CA PHE A 785 26.47 -22.43 -8.06
C PHE A 785 27.86 -22.58 -8.66
N ARG A 786 28.04 -23.62 -9.48
CA ARG A 786 29.22 -23.84 -10.30
C ARG A 786 28.78 -23.91 -11.76
N GLN A 787 29.42 -23.16 -12.62
CA GLN A 787 29.28 -23.32 -14.07
C GLN A 787 30.03 -24.56 -14.52
N VAL A 788 29.40 -25.47 -15.26
CA VAL A 788 29.94 -26.72 -15.71
C VAL A 788 30.09 -26.82 -17.23
N GLY A 789 29.55 -25.82 -17.92
CA GLY A 789 29.63 -25.65 -19.37
C GLY A 789 29.00 -24.31 -19.77
N GLU A 790 29.06 -23.94 -21.03
CA GLU A 790 28.34 -22.75 -21.53
C GLU A 790 26.84 -22.92 -21.29
N GLY A 791 26.24 -21.94 -20.62
CA GLY A 791 24.82 -21.95 -20.24
C GLY A 791 24.42 -23.13 -19.31
N SER A 792 25.35 -23.87 -18.72
CA SER A 792 25.09 -25.04 -17.88
C SER A 792 25.64 -24.84 -16.48
N TYR A 793 24.82 -25.03 -15.46
CA TYR A 793 25.10 -24.72 -14.06
C TYR A 793 24.67 -25.85 -13.14
N GLN A 794 25.36 -25.98 -12.03
CA GLN A 794 24.99 -26.82 -10.90
C GLN A 794 24.78 -25.94 -9.69
N LEU A 795 23.54 -25.84 -9.22
CA LEU A 795 23.12 -25.03 -8.08
C LEU A 795 23.16 -25.89 -6.81
N SER A 796 23.69 -25.33 -5.72
CA SER A 796 23.69 -26.00 -4.41
C SER A 796 22.43 -25.57 -3.66
N ILE A 797 21.52 -26.51 -3.41
CA ILE A 797 20.34 -26.26 -2.57
C ILE A 797 20.78 -26.31 -1.10
N PRO A 798 20.40 -25.32 -0.26
CA PRO A 798 20.75 -25.36 1.17
C PRO A 798 20.30 -26.66 1.83
N SER A 799 21.16 -27.23 2.68
CA SER A 799 20.82 -28.42 3.46
C SER A 799 20.03 -28.08 4.74
N ASP A 800 20.09 -26.85 5.19
CA ASP A 800 19.36 -26.39 6.37
C ASP A 800 17.91 -26.01 6.00
N PRO A 801 16.92 -26.76 6.53
CA PRO A 801 15.51 -26.44 6.29
C PRO A 801 15.04 -25.12 6.93
N GLY A 802 15.84 -24.49 7.79
CA GLY A 802 15.57 -23.15 8.29
C GLY A 802 15.99 -22.04 7.34
N ILE A 803 16.89 -22.32 6.39
CA ILE A 803 17.26 -21.40 5.30
C ILE A 803 16.22 -21.52 4.18
N ALA A 804 15.98 -22.74 3.70
CA ALA A 804 14.97 -23.04 2.69
C ALA A 804 13.87 -23.88 3.32
N LEU A 805 12.83 -23.24 3.88
CA LEU A 805 11.67 -23.95 4.43
C LEU A 805 11.06 -24.87 3.38
N PRO A 806 10.56 -26.05 3.74
CA PRO A 806 9.87 -26.92 2.79
C PRO A 806 8.71 -26.18 2.10
N GLY A 807 8.56 -26.34 0.78
CA GLY A 807 7.45 -25.75 0.03
C GLY A 807 7.81 -25.20 -1.34
N THR A 808 6.91 -24.42 -1.90
CA THR A 808 7.01 -23.90 -3.28
C THR A 808 7.88 -22.64 -3.36
N TYR A 809 8.80 -22.66 -4.32
CA TYR A 809 9.72 -21.56 -4.62
C TYR A 809 9.68 -21.19 -6.09
N LEU A 810 9.91 -19.90 -6.32
CA LEU A 810 10.19 -19.30 -7.60
C LEU A 810 11.71 -19.30 -7.81
N LEU A 811 12.22 -20.16 -8.69
CA LEU A 811 13.64 -20.21 -9.07
C LEU A 811 13.89 -19.21 -10.19
N PHE A 812 14.68 -18.17 -9.90
CA PHE A 812 15.13 -17.17 -10.86
C PHE A 812 16.60 -17.35 -11.21
N ALA A 813 16.92 -17.11 -12.47
CA ALA A 813 18.28 -16.85 -12.96
C ALA A 813 18.41 -15.35 -13.27
N LEU A 814 19.51 -14.73 -12.86
CA LEU A 814 19.73 -13.29 -13.06
C LEU A 814 20.98 -13.07 -13.94
N ASN A 815 20.89 -12.19 -14.93
CA ASN A 815 22.06 -11.77 -15.72
C ASN A 815 22.95 -10.79 -14.94
N ALA A 816 24.03 -10.32 -15.54
CA ALA A 816 24.97 -9.39 -14.90
C ALA A 816 24.36 -8.02 -14.54
N ASP A 817 23.30 -7.61 -15.22
CA ASP A 817 22.56 -6.38 -14.93
C ASP A 817 21.47 -6.57 -13.87
N GLY A 818 21.36 -7.76 -13.25
CA GLY A 818 20.34 -8.09 -12.26
C GLY A 818 18.93 -8.34 -12.83
N VAL A 819 18.79 -8.49 -14.16
CA VAL A 819 17.50 -8.79 -14.79
C VAL A 819 17.16 -10.28 -14.54
N PRO A 820 16.03 -10.59 -13.90
CA PRO A 820 15.63 -11.96 -13.62
C PRO A 820 14.97 -12.64 -14.83
N SER A 821 15.13 -13.95 -14.94
CA SER A 821 14.32 -14.81 -15.82
C SER A 821 12.84 -14.78 -15.39
N VAL A 822 11.95 -15.31 -16.20
CA VAL A 822 10.70 -15.88 -15.68
C VAL A 822 11.08 -17.09 -14.79
N ALA A 823 10.46 -17.18 -13.63
CA ALA A 823 10.78 -18.23 -12.66
C ALA A 823 10.34 -19.62 -13.14
N LYS A 824 11.07 -20.62 -12.70
CA LYS A 824 10.56 -21.98 -12.65
C LYS A 824 10.05 -22.26 -11.24
N MET A 825 8.79 -22.67 -11.11
CA MET A 825 8.24 -23.06 -9.81
C MET A 825 8.72 -24.48 -9.47
N ILE A 826 9.33 -24.64 -8.31
CA ILE A 826 9.81 -25.92 -7.79
C ILE A 826 9.39 -26.05 -6.33
N SER A 827 9.16 -27.27 -5.87
CA SER A 827 9.05 -27.60 -4.46
C SER A 827 10.44 -27.94 -3.90
N VAL A 828 10.78 -27.41 -2.72
CA VAL A 828 12.01 -27.72 -1.99
C VAL A 828 11.63 -28.36 -0.66
N GLY A 829 12.30 -29.46 -0.28
CA GLY A 829 12.02 -30.10 0.99
C GLY A 829 12.52 -31.53 1.13
#